data_723d61b1acf079d0acfbd9aca0af0677
#
_entry.id   723d61b1acf079d0acfbd9aca0af0677
#
_cell.length_a   1.000
_cell.length_b   1.000
_cell.length_c   1.000
_cell.angle_alpha   90.00
_cell.angle_beta   90.00
_cell.angle_gamma   90.00
#
_symmetry.space_group_name_H-M   'P 1'
#
loop_
_entity.id
_entity.type
_entity.pdbx_description
1 polymer ?
#
loop_
_entity_poly.entity_id
_entity_poly.type
_entity_poly.pdbx_seq_one_letter_code
_entity_poly.pdbx_strand_id
1 'polypeptide(L)'
;MFRVILIALALLTASPVNAEVVRLRVERREVVLGGRAFGAAGPYEKLVGKVDFAFDPNLPANDIVVDLKLAPRDARGMVEASADFYMLKPADPRKGNGRLFYEVGNRGGKAMLGTFQKAAGSPDPTTDAQFGDGALMRQGFTLLWMGWQWDVPVRPGVMRMDIPIATDNGKPITGLVRGNFILNDRAATAPLADRDHLAYQVLHPASPENKMTVRDEPTAAGELVPHARWRFVDGGTVALDGGFQPGRIYDVVYRAKDPRVVGCGLAGTRDLISYLRYDTSPANPVPGLSYAIAWGVSQSGRFLRHFLYQGFNADEHGRRVFDGVFDQVGGSGRGSFNHRFGQASRDALQFFNILYPVDLFPFTDGPETDPDTGVTDSLLARAERAGVTPKVFHLLTNSEYFNRAGSLVHTDATGTRDAVLPATTRVYMIASAPHIISPFPPASNVGGGMVGRAALNPLDYRPAVRALFRALDRWVSDGVEPPASAYPRLDDGTLTSPDRAGWPAIPGYALPQHPLRAFHLDFGPDWNKGIVSIEPPNVGKPFTVSVPAVDADGNVRSGIRMPDIAVPLATQSGWNYRDASIGSPDRLAGEVGSYIPFPKTGADRERAHDPRLSIEERYRNRDEYVGRVAAAALDLVARGYLLAEDVADLLKHAEEHYDWAVRK
;
A
#
# COMPACT_ATOMS: atom_id res chain seq x y z
N MET A 1 12.66 -36.17 -72.54
CA MET A 1 13.44 -35.38 -71.56
C MET A 1 12.54 -34.36 -70.92
N PHE A 2 11.89 -34.71 -69.79
CA PHE A 2 11.08 -33.79 -69.04
C PHE A 2 11.90 -33.28 -67.83
N ARG A 3 12.15 -31.96 -67.79
CA ARG A 3 12.76 -31.31 -66.60
C ARG A 3 11.67 -30.98 -65.62
N VAL A 4 11.72 -31.59 -64.45
CA VAL A 4 10.94 -31.26 -63.29
C VAL A 4 11.62 -30.11 -62.56
N ILE A 5 10.97 -28.94 -62.47
CA ILE A 5 11.39 -27.81 -61.66
C ILE A 5 10.77 -27.99 -60.28
N LEU A 6 11.59 -28.30 -59.26
CA LEU A 6 11.21 -28.23 -57.88
C LEU A 6 11.22 -26.78 -57.41
N ILE A 7 10.04 -26.21 -57.12
CA ILE A 7 9.88 -24.94 -56.42
C ILE A 7 9.95 -25.26 -54.92
N ALA A 8 11.05 -24.91 -54.27
CA ALA A 8 11.17 -24.94 -52.81
C ALA A 8 10.36 -23.78 -52.22
N LEU A 9 9.21 -24.08 -51.64
CA LEU A 9 8.43 -23.11 -50.86
C LEU A 9 9.13 -22.94 -49.50
N ALA A 10 9.87 -21.84 -49.30
CA ALA A 10 10.41 -21.46 -48.00
C ALA A 10 9.22 -21.01 -47.11
N LEU A 11 8.75 -21.87 -46.23
CA LEU A 11 7.88 -21.51 -45.13
C LEU A 11 8.70 -20.62 -44.17
N LEU A 12 8.55 -19.32 -44.30
CA LEU A 12 8.90 -18.37 -43.25
C LEU A 12 7.98 -18.68 -42.04
N THR A 13 8.49 -19.51 -41.15
CA THR A 13 7.89 -19.60 -39.80
C THR A 13 8.13 -18.25 -39.13
N ALA A 14 7.11 -17.37 -39.15
CA ALA A 14 7.08 -16.24 -38.26
C ALA A 14 7.10 -16.82 -36.85
N SER A 15 8.21 -16.67 -36.13
CA SER A 15 8.24 -16.91 -34.69
C SER A 15 7.12 -16.06 -34.08
N PRO A 16 6.30 -16.62 -33.18
CA PRO A 16 5.30 -15.81 -32.51
C PRO A 16 6.03 -14.64 -31.84
N VAL A 17 5.65 -13.42 -32.18
CA VAL A 17 6.14 -12.22 -31.51
C VAL A 17 5.47 -12.25 -30.14
N ASN A 18 6.19 -12.75 -29.15
CA ASN A 18 5.71 -12.73 -27.78
C ASN A 18 5.60 -11.27 -27.33
N ALA A 19 4.46 -10.90 -26.80
CA ALA A 19 4.29 -9.68 -26.04
C ALA A 19 5.13 -9.83 -24.77
N GLU A 20 6.17 -9.01 -24.59
CA GLU A 20 7.13 -9.17 -23.49
C GLU A 20 7.94 -7.88 -23.29
N VAL A 21 8.83 -7.91 -22.30
CA VAL A 21 9.92 -6.95 -22.17
C VAL A 21 10.74 -6.96 -23.48
N VAL A 22 10.62 -5.88 -24.23
CA VAL A 22 11.37 -5.72 -25.49
C VAL A 22 12.84 -5.51 -25.22
N ARG A 23 13.13 -4.72 -24.19
CA ARG A 23 14.51 -4.38 -23.83
C ARG A 23 14.61 -3.81 -22.41
N LEU A 24 15.64 -4.24 -21.70
CA LEU A 24 16.12 -3.62 -20.48
C LEU A 24 17.29 -2.70 -20.83
N ARG A 25 17.07 -1.38 -20.84
CA ARG A 25 18.11 -0.38 -21.14
C ARG A 25 18.81 0.02 -19.86
N VAL A 26 19.99 -0.52 -19.61
CA VAL A 26 20.84 -0.11 -18.49
C VAL A 26 21.58 1.18 -18.88
N GLU A 27 21.16 2.29 -18.28
CA GLU A 27 21.76 3.62 -18.51
C GLU A 27 22.93 3.88 -17.56
N ARG A 28 22.91 3.27 -16.37
CA ARG A 28 23.97 3.40 -15.36
C ARG A 28 24.22 2.06 -14.67
N ARG A 29 25.49 1.67 -14.61
CA ARG A 29 25.98 0.48 -13.89
C ARG A 29 27.11 0.88 -12.98
N GLU A 30 26.99 0.63 -11.69
CA GLU A 30 27.95 1.04 -10.67
C GLU A 30 28.15 -0.06 -9.63
N VAL A 31 29.38 -0.27 -9.20
CA VAL A 31 29.67 -1.10 -8.03
C VAL A 31 29.42 -0.26 -6.78
N VAL A 32 28.54 -0.72 -5.90
CA VAL A 32 28.14 0.05 -4.70
C VAL A 32 29.27 0.07 -3.65
N LEU A 33 29.38 1.17 -2.92
CA LEU A 33 30.33 1.37 -1.80
C LEU A 33 31.78 0.98 -2.15
N GLY A 34 32.23 1.31 -3.37
CA GLY A 34 33.60 1.03 -3.79
C GLY A 34 33.98 -0.45 -3.85
N GLY A 35 33.00 -1.36 -3.92
CA GLY A 35 33.23 -2.81 -3.95
C GLY A 35 33.28 -3.48 -2.58
N ARG A 36 32.80 -2.83 -1.53
CA ARG A 36 32.65 -3.46 -0.20
C ARG A 36 31.78 -4.73 -0.31
N ALA A 37 32.25 -5.80 0.33
CA ALA A 37 31.53 -7.07 0.35
C ALA A 37 30.38 -7.04 1.36
N PHE A 38 29.23 -7.59 0.99
CA PHE A 38 28.09 -7.90 1.86
C PHE A 38 28.13 -9.38 2.24
N GLY A 39 28.93 -9.71 3.25
CA GLY A 39 29.12 -11.10 3.69
C GLY A 39 29.56 -12.03 2.53
N ALA A 40 29.04 -13.24 2.50
CA ALA A 40 29.35 -14.25 1.48
C ALA A 40 28.85 -13.87 0.08
N ALA A 41 27.83 -13.01 -0.05
CA ALA A 41 27.32 -12.51 -1.34
C ALA A 41 28.32 -11.61 -2.07
N GLY A 42 29.36 -11.11 -1.37
CA GLY A 42 30.39 -10.25 -1.96
C GLY A 42 29.89 -8.86 -2.31
N PRO A 43 30.60 -8.15 -3.22
CA PRO A 43 30.18 -6.84 -3.69
C PRO A 43 28.85 -6.88 -4.42
N TYR A 44 28.14 -5.76 -4.38
CA TYR A 44 26.91 -5.54 -5.16
C TYR A 44 27.13 -4.52 -6.27
N GLU A 45 26.37 -4.66 -7.34
CA GLU A 45 26.24 -3.65 -8.37
C GLU A 45 24.83 -3.09 -8.44
N LYS A 46 24.75 -1.85 -8.84
CA LYS A 46 23.52 -1.09 -9.07
C LYS A 46 23.32 -0.93 -10.57
N LEU A 47 22.14 -1.29 -11.06
CA LEU A 47 21.68 -1.07 -12.43
C LEU A 47 20.49 -0.11 -12.39
N VAL A 48 20.59 0.99 -13.13
CA VAL A 48 19.53 1.98 -13.27
C VAL A 48 19.27 2.24 -14.74
N GLY A 49 18.00 2.38 -15.11
CA GLY A 49 17.64 2.65 -16.50
C GLY A 49 16.15 2.50 -16.76
N LYS A 50 15.80 2.07 -17.95
CA LYS A 50 14.42 1.88 -18.40
C LYS A 50 14.17 0.47 -18.90
N VAL A 51 12.95 0.02 -18.70
CA VAL A 51 12.41 -1.19 -19.34
C VAL A 51 11.37 -0.77 -20.37
N ASP A 52 11.53 -1.29 -21.61
CA ASP A 52 10.61 -1.06 -22.70
C ASP A 52 9.71 -2.30 -22.86
N PHE A 53 8.41 -2.07 -22.93
CA PHE A 53 7.37 -3.10 -23.08
C PHE A 53 6.66 -2.99 -24.42
N ALA A 54 6.20 -4.13 -24.94
CA ALA A 54 5.27 -4.20 -26.05
C ALA A 54 4.16 -5.19 -25.69
N PHE A 55 2.98 -4.70 -25.38
CA PHE A 55 1.80 -5.50 -25.03
C PHE A 55 1.03 -5.86 -26.29
N ASP A 56 0.74 -7.15 -26.49
CA ASP A 56 -0.20 -7.58 -27.53
C ASP A 56 -1.64 -7.39 -27.07
N PRO A 57 -2.40 -6.44 -27.65
CA PRO A 57 -3.77 -6.19 -27.23
C PRO A 57 -4.76 -7.29 -27.65
N ASN A 58 -4.32 -8.27 -28.43
CA ASN A 58 -5.16 -9.39 -28.87
C ASN A 58 -4.90 -10.66 -28.04
N LEU A 59 -3.89 -10.66 -27.19
CA LEU A 59 -3.58 -11.80 -26.33
C LEU A 59 -4.58 -11.89 -25.18
N PRO A 60 -5.21 -13.07 -24.92
CA PRO A 60 -6.23 -13.23 -23.88
C PRO A 60 -5.76 -12.79 -22.49
N ALA A 61 -4.48 -12.98 -22.14
CA ALA A 61 -3.89 -12.53 -20.88
C ALA A 61 -3.92 -11.00 -20.69
N ASN A 62 -4.07 -10.24 -21.78
CA ASN A 62 -4.11 -8.78 -21.79
C ASN A 62 -5.54 -8.21 -21.94
N ASP A 63 -6.55 -9.05 -22.16
CA ASP A 63 -7.96 -8.61 -22.27
C ASP A 63 -8.46 -7.89 -21.02
N ILE A 64 -7.86 -8.19 -19.87
CA ILE A 64 -8.20 -7.56 -18.58
C ILE A 64 -7.72 -6.10 -18.50
N VAL A 65 -6.72 -5.68 -19.30
CA VAL A 65 -6.18 -4.32 -19.28
C VAL A 65 -7.14 -3.37 -19.99
N VAL A 66 -7.81 -2.55 -19.20
CA VAL A 66 -8.84 -1.62 -19.71
C VAL A 66 -8.24 -0.65 -20.72
N ASP A 67 -8.94 -0.46 -21.83
CA ASP A 67 -8.58 0.41 -22.96
C ASP A 67 -7.28 0.04 -23.70
N LEU A 68 -6.64 -1.09 -23.43
CA LEU A 68 -5.43 -1.49 -24.18
C LEU A 68 -5.67 -1.61 -25.68
N LYS A 69 -6.84 -2.14 -26.06
CA LYS A 69 -7.25 -2.26 -27.48
C LYS A 69 -7.47 -0.92 -28.19
N LEU A 70 -7.63 0.15 -27.41
CA LEU A 70 -7.85 1.52 -27.88
C LEU A 70 -6.56 2.36 -27.89
N ALA A 71 -5.45 1.79 -27.42
CA ALA A 71 -4.15 2.46 -27.43
C ALA A 71 -3.53 2.48 -28.83
N PRO A 72 -2.67 3.46 -29.14
CA PRO A 72 -1.87 3.46 -30.36
C PRO A 72 -1.01 2.21 -30.47
N ARG A 73 -0.87 1.70 -31.71
CA ARG A 73 -0.10 0.48 -32.00
C ARG A 73 1.13 0.80 -32.85
N ASP A 74 2.22 0.10 -32.59
CA ASP A 74 3.40 0.10 -33.45
C ASP A 74 3.16 -0.66 -34.79
N ALA A 75 4.16 -0.73 -35.64
CA ALA A 75 4.08 -1.43 -36.94
C ALA A 75 3.83 -2.95 -36.80
N ARG A 76 4.06 -3.53 -35.60
CA ARG A 76 3.79 -4.94 -35.28
C ARG A 76 2.38 -5.15 -34.73
N GLY A 77 1.62 -4.08 -34.52
CA GLY A 77 0.31 -4.12 -33.88
C GLY A 77 0.35 -4.11 -32.34
N MET A 78 1.51 -3.89 -31.73
CA MET A 78 1.75 -3.90 -30.29
C MET A 78 1.53 -2.51 -29.67
N VAL A 79 1.17 -2.49 -28.40
CA VAL A 79 1.05 -1.27 -27.60
C VAL A 79 2.32 -1.08 -26.78
N GLU A 80 3.02 0.03 -27.02
CA GLU A 80 4.29 0.32 -26.36
C GLU A 80 4.11 1.10 -25.06
N ALA A 81 4.94 0.78 -24.05
CA ALA A 81 5.12 1.54 -22.82
C ALA A 81 6.57 1.45 -22.35
N SER A 82 6.99 2.36 -21.47
CA SER A 82 8.30 2.26 -20.84
C SER A 82 8.25 2.68 -19.36
N ALA A 83 9.11 2.06 -18.53
CA ALA A 83 9.17 2.36 -17.10
C ALA A 83 10.59 2.54 -16.62
N ASP A 84 10.79 3.39 -15.61
CA ASP A 84 12.05 3.44 -14.87
C ASP A 84 12.25 2.13 -14.09
N PHE A 85 13.47 1.61 -14.05
CA PHE A 85 13.82 0.52 -13.15
C PHE A 85 15.09 0.82 -12.36
N TYR A 86 15.19 0.21 -11.18
CA TYR A 86 16.33 0.28 -10.30
C TYR A 86 16.57 -1.12 -9.71
N MET A 87 17.79 -1.64 -9.82
CA MET A 87 18.14 -2.98 -9.35
C MET A 87 19.45 -2.94 -8.57
N LEU A 88 19.48 -3.66 -7.43
CA LEU A 88 20.70 -4.00 -6.70
C LEU A 88 20.87 -5.52 -6.74
N LYS A 89 22.01 -6.01 -7.18
CA LYS A 89 22.29 -7.44 -7.27
C LYS A 89 23.75 -7.77 -6.94
N PRO A 90 24.05 -9.02 -6.52
CA PRO A 90 25.45 -9.45 -6.41
C PRO A 90 26.21 -9.18 -7.70
N ALA A 91 27.43 -8.63 -7.60
CA ALA A 91 28.28 -8.38 -8.78
C ALA A 91 28.70 -9.69 -9.45
N ASP A 92 28.92 -10.75 -8.64
CA ASP A 92 29.04 -12.13 -9.13
C ASP A 92 27.68 -12.84 -8.97
N PRO A 93 26.95 -13.12 -10.06
CA PRO A 93 25.62 -13.75 -9.98
C PRO A 93 25.62 -15.11 -9.25
N ARG A 94 26.74 -15.85 -9.26
CA ARG A 94 26.87 -17.14 -8.59
C ARG A 94 26.86 -17.04 -7.06
N LYS A 95 27.06 -15.84 -6.51
CA LYS A 95 27.01 -15.54 -5.07
C LYS A 95 25.63 -15.06 -4.62
N GLY A 96 24.71 -14.86 -5.55
CA GLY A 96 23.31 -14.60 -5.25
C GLY A 96 22.58 -15.84 -4.72
N ASN A 97 21.51 -15.63 -3.97
CA ASN A 97 20.67 -16.72 -3.44
C ASN A 97 19.60 -17.21 -4.44
N GLY A 98 19.58 -16.69 -5.68
CA GLY A 98 18.58 -17.00 -6.69
C GLY A 98 17.19 -16.45 -6.40
N ARG A 99 17.03 -15.47 -5.51
CA ARG A 99 15.75 -14.90 -5.09
C ARG A 99 15.66 -13.43 -5.48
N LEU A 100 14.51 -13.08 -6.05
CA LEU A 100 14.15 -11.69 -6.36
C LEU A 100 13.24 -11.16 -5.26
N PHE A 101 13.58 -10.01 -4.71
CA PHE A 101 12.70 -9.23 -3.85
C PHE A 101 12.31 -7.94 -4.56
N TYR A 102 11.04 -7.85 -4.93
CA TYR A 102 10.45 -6.74 -5.66
C TYR A 102 9.62 -5.85 -4.74
N GLU A 103 9.96 -4.57 -4.69
CA GLU A 103 9.11 -3.56 -4.06
C GLU A 103 8.23 -2.89 -5.11
N VAL A 104 6.92 -2.94 -4.91
CA VAL A 104 6.00 -2.03 -5.62
C VAL A 104 6.20 -0.64 -5.06
N GLY A 105 6.88 0.24 -5.80
CA GLY A 105 7.20 1.59 -5.33
C GLY A 105 5.97 2.43 -5.03
N ASN A 106 5.81 2.88 -3.78
CA ASN A 106 4.72 3.76 -3.39
C ASN A 106 5.00 5.17 -3.93
N ARG A 107 4.18 5.65 -4.85
CA ARG A 107 4.32 6.95 -5.53
C ARG A 107 5.72 7.19 -6.12
N GLY A 108 6.30 6.14 -6.71
CA GLY A 108 7.63 6.20 -7.31
C GLY A 108 8.80 6.23 -6.32
N GLY A 109 8.52 6.09 -5.02
CA GLY A 109 9.52 6.01 -3.96
C GLY A 109 10.09 4.61 -3.75
N LYS A 110 11.10 4.52 -2.90
CA LYS A 110 11.77 3.28 -2.47
C LYS A 110 11.84 3.24 -0.94
N ALA A 111 11.25 2.22 -0.31
CA ALA A 111 11.20 2.06 1.15
C ALA A 111 11.90 0.79 1.66
N MET A 112 12.20 -0.15 0.77
CA MET A 112 12.71 -1.48 1.12
C MET A 112 13.96 -1.43 2.01
N LEU A 113 14.95 -0.62 1.65
CA LEU A 113 16.20 -0.56 2.42
C LEU A 113 15.96 0.02 3.82
N GLY A 114 15.13 1.05 3.94
CA GLY A 114 14.74 1.63 5.24
C GLY A 114 14.01 0.63 6.13
N THR A 115 13.10 -0.13 5.55
CA THR A 115 12.27 -1.10 6.29
C THR A 115 13.07 -2.34 6.70
N PHE A 116 13.84 -2.93 5.78
CA PHE A 116 14.47 -4.24 6.01
C PHE A 116 15.96 -4.19 6.37
N GLN A 117 16.62 -3.04 6.17
CA GLN A 117 18.06 -2.88 6.44
C GLN A 117 18.39 -1.70 7.38
N LYS A 118 17.39 -1.10 8.04
CA LYS A 118 17.58 0.07 8.93
C LYS A 118 18.32 1.23 8.23
N ALA A 119 18.19 1.33 6.90
CA ALA A 119 18.89 2.31 6.10
C ALA A 119 18.29 3.72 6.26
N ALA A 120 19.13 4.73 6.17
CA ALA A 120 18.66 6.10 5.99
C ALA A 120 17.98 6.25 4.61
N GLY A 121 16.87 6.98 4.56
CA GLY A 121 16.11 7.17 3.33
C GLY A 121 16.95 7.84 2.23
N SER A 122 16.94 7.26 1.04
CA SER A 122 17.57 7.83 -0.16
C SER A 122 16.88 7.32 -1.42
N PRO A 123 16.59 8.20 -2.40
CA PRO A 123 16.11 7.75 -3.71
C PRO A 123 17.19 7.05 -4.53
N ASP A 124 18.48 7.32 -4.25
CA ASP A 124 19.65 6.69 -4.90
C ASP A 124 20.77 6.52 -3.87
N PRO A 125 20.80 5.40 -3.11
CA PRO A 125 21.77 5.18 -2.04
C PRO A 125 23.21 5.13 -2.56
N THR A 126 24.11 5.82 -1.84
CA THR A 126 25.56 5.93 -2.13
C THR A 126 26.45 5.80 -0.92
N THR A 127 25.91 5.94 0.31
CA THR A 127 26.67 5.90 1.56
C THR A 127 26.29 4.70 2.42
N ASP A 128 27.16 4.33 3.35
CA ASP A 128 26.93 3.24 4.31
C ASP A 128 25.61 3.39 5.05
N ALA A 129 25.30 4.58 5.55
CA ALA A 129 24.04 4.85 6.24
C ALA A 129 22.81 4.61 5.36
N GLN A 130 22.91 4.86 4.03
CA GLN A 130 21.83 4.66 3.08
C GLN A 130 21.68 3.19 2.64
N PHE A 131 22.65 2.33 2.92
CA PHE A 131 22.53 0.87 2.78
C PHE A 131 22.19 0.18 4.12
N GLY A 132 22.40 0.88 5.24
CA GLY A 132 22.10 0.38 6.58
C GLY A 132 22.91 -0.85 6.96
N ASP A 133 22.26 -1.82 7.65
CA ASP A 133 22.92 -3.07 8.07
C ASP A 133 23.16 -4.07 6.90
N GLY A 134 22.61 -3.81 5.71
CA GLY A 134 22.79 -4.66 4.54
C GLY A 134 22.17 -6.06 4.65
N ALA A 135 21.18 -6.26 5.51
CA ALA A 135 20.63 -7.58 5.82
C ALA A 135 20.17 -8.38 4.58
N LEU A 136 19.44 -7.77 3.65
CA LEU A 136 19.00 -8.41 2.42
C LEU A 136 20.17 -8.72 1.48
N MET A 137 21.12 -7.79 1.38
CA MET A 137 22.30 -7.94 0.52
C MET A 137 23.26 -9.00 1.07
N ARG A 138 23.44 -9.09 2.39
CA ARG A 138 24.22 -10.18 3.01
C ARG A 138 23.63 -11.57 2.74
N GLN A 139 22.33 -11.65 2.53
CA GLN A 139 21.62 -12.88 2.17
C GLN A 139 21.68 -13.19 0.66
N GLY A 140 22.18 -12.28 -0.16
CA GLY A 140 22.36 -12.50 -1.61
C GLY A 140 21.13 -12.24 -2.46
N PHE A 141 20.13 -11.50 -1.97
CA PHE A 141 18.94 -11.15 -2.75
C PHE A 141 19.27 -10.22 -3.92
N THR A 142 18.57 -10.41 -5.03
CA THR A 142 18.37 -9.37 -6.04
C THR A 142 17.22 -8.48 -5.61
N LEU A 143 17.45 -7.17 -5.47
CA LEU A 143 16.45 -6.18 -5.06
C LEU A 143 16.02 -5.38 -6.28
N LEU A 144 14.72 -5.25 -6.51
CA LEU A 144 14.19 -4.62 -7.72
C LEU A 144 13.07 -3.63 -7.38
N TRP A 145 13.07 -2.51 -8.09
CA TRP A 145 12.02 -1.51 -8.16
C TRP A 145 11.71 -1.16 -9.61
N MET A 146 10.44 -0.90 -9.90
CA MET A 146 9.98 -0.40 -11.20
C MET A 146 8.97 0.73 -10.97
N GLY A 147 9.03 1.77 -11.78
CA GLY A 147 7.96 2.76 -11.86
C GLY A 147 6.74 2.13 -12.51
N TRP A 148 5.61 2.11 -11.81
CA TRP A 148 4.37 1.50 -12.32
C TRP A 148 3.25 2.53 -12.52
N GLN A 149 3.42 3.76 -11.98
CA GLN A 149 2.45 4.84 -12.04
C GLN A 149 2.86 5.90 -13.06
N TRP A 150 1.87 6.46 -13.74
CA TRP A 150 2.08 7.57 -14.67
C TRP A 150 1.91 8.94 -13.98
N ASP A 151 1.06 9.01 -12.96
CA ASP A 151 0.57 10.25 -12.35
C ASP A 151 1.48 10.82 -11.26
N VAL A 152 2.63 10.22 -11.04
CA VAL A 152 3.64 10.72 -10.09
C VAL A 152 4.40 11.92 -10.68
N PRO A 153 4.94 12.82 -9.82
CA PRO A 153 5.69 14.00 -10.28
C PRO A 153 6.91 13.63 -11.14
N VAL A 154 7.17 14.44 -12.16
CA VAL A 154 8.36 14.30 -13.01
C VAL A 154 9.54 15.00 -12.35
N ARG A 155 10.29 14.29 -11.52
CA ARG A 155 11.48 14.83 -10.81
C ARG A 155 12.50 13.71 -10.52
N PRO A 156 13.78 14.06 -10.31
CA PRO A 156 14.82 13.08 -9.99
C PRO A 156 14.45 12.23 -8.76
N GLY A 157 14.72 10.92 -8.86
CA GLY A 157 14.48 9.97 -7.78
C GLY A 157 13.06 9.44 -7.66
N VAL A 158 12.09 9.99 -8.39
CA VAL A 158 10.73 9.46 -8.51
C VAL A 158 10.64 8.57 -9.75
N MET A 159 10.36 7.29 -9.53
CA MET A 159 10.23 6.30 -10.61
C MET A 159 8.82 6.32 -11.18
N ARG A 160 8.70 6.32 -12.50
CA ARG A 160 7.43 6.41 -13.20
C ARG A 160 7.35 5.46 -14.40
N MET A 161 6.13 5.29 -14.90
CA MET A 161 5.87 4.59 -16.15
C MET A 161 5.26 5.56 -17.16
N ASP A 162 5.80 5.57 -18.37
CA ASP A 162 5.19 6.23 -19.52
C ASP A 162 4.25 5.24 -20.21
N ILE A 163 2.96 5.52 -20.11
CA ILE A 163 1.87 4.69 -20.63
C ILE A 163 1.11 5.41 -21.73
N PRO A 164 0.56 4.68 -22.71
CA PRO A 164 -0.13 5.29 -23.84
C PRO A 164 -1.46 5.92 -23.41
N ILE A 165 -1.93 6.84 -24.25
CA ILE A 165 -3.27 7.42 -24.21
C ILE A 165 -4.18 6.60 -25.11
N ALA A 166 -5.31 6.17 -24.60
CA ALA A 166 -6.34 5.51 -25.40
C ALA A 166 -7.11 6.53 -26.27
N THR A 167 -7.45 6.11 -27.50
CA THR A 167 -8.22 6.93 -28.46
C THR A 167 -9.32 6.10 -29.11
N ASP A 168 -10.42 6.73 -29.49
CA ASP A 168 -11.45 6.10 -30.32
C ASP A 168 -11.19 6.42 -31.80
N ASN A 169 -10.59 5.48 -32.54
CA ASN A 169 -10.19 5.67 -33.94
C ASN A 169 -9.38 6.97 -34.17
N GLY A 170 -8.43 7.26 -33.26
CA GLY A 170 -7.61 8.47 -33.29
C GLY A 170 -8.27 9.73 -32.74
N LYS A 171 -9.54 9.65 -32.30
CA LYS A 171 -10.23 10.76 -31.63
C LYS A 171 -10.03 10.69 -30.11
N PRO A 172 -9.93 11.83 -29.42
CA PRO A 172 -9.85 11.87 -27.97
C PRO A 172 -11.06 11.18 -27.31
N ILE A 173 -10.82 10.30 -26.35
CA ILE A 173 -11.85 9.77 -25.46
C ILE A 173 -12.06 10.77 -24.33
N THR A 174 -13.31 10.99 -23.95
CA THR A 174 -13.68 11.86 -22.83
C THR A 174 -14.45 11.09 -21.78
N GLY A 175 -14.39 11.53 -20.53
CA GLY A 175 -15.12 10.92 -19.43
C GLY A 175 -15.16 11.78 -18.18
N LEU A 176 -15.93 11.35 -17.19
CA LEU A 176 -16.01 12.03 -15.90
C LEU A 176 -14.79 11.70 -15.05
N VAL A 177 -14.29 12.72 -14.37
CA VAL A 177 -13.21 12.62 -13.38
C VAL A 177 -13.62 13.43 -12.16
N ARG A 178 -13.31 12.91 -10.99
CA ARG A 178 -13.53 13.60 -9.72
C ARG A 178 -12.20 13.90 -9.03
N GLY A 179 -11.97 15.18 -8.70
CA GLY A 179 -10.97 15.61 -7.74
C GLY A 179 -11.63 15.74 -6.37
N ASN A 180 -11.08 15.09 -5.34
CA ASN A 180 -11.57 15.18 -3.97
C ASN A 180 -10.43 15.61 -3.06
N PHE A 181 -10.64 16.59 -2.17
CA PHE A 181 -9.60 17.07 -1.28
C PHE A 181 -10.16 17.69 0.01
N ILE A 182 -9.35 17.63 1.07
CA ILE A 182 -9.47 18.39 2.31
C ILE A 182 -8.16 19.12 2.52
N LEU A 183 -8.24 20.39 2.91
CA LEU A 183 -7.07 21.17 3.27
C LEU A 183 -6.97 21.29 4.80
N ASN A 184 -5.75 21.37 5.30
CA ASN A 184 -5.48 21.65 6.71
C ASN A 184 -5.42 23.15 7.00
N ASP A 185 -5.15 23.96 5.97
CA ASP A 185 -5.07 25.41 6.03
C ASP A 185 -6.03 26.04 5.04
N ARG A 186 -6.42 27.29 5.30
CA ARG A 186 -7.18 28.09 4.33
C ARG A 186 -6.29 28.38 3.12
N ALA A 187 -6.77 28.07 1.92
CA ALA A 187 -6.05 28.33 0.67
C ALA A 187 -6.99 28.89 -0.40
N ALA A 188 -6.47 29.74 -1.27
CA ALA A 188 -7.22 30.28 -2.41
C ALA A 188 -7.36 29.27 -3.55
N THR A 189 -6.43 28.31 -3.64
CA THR A 189 -6.38 27.30 -4.69
C THR A 189 -6.18 25.90 -4.11
N ALA A 190 -6.59 24.89 -4.86
CA ALA A 190 -6.38 23.47 -4.50
C ALA A 190 -6.06 22.65 -5.74
N PRO A 191 -5.18 21.61 -5.64
CA PRO A 191 -4.92 20.70 -6.73
C PRO A 191 -6.08 19.73 -6.93
N LEU A 192 -6.35 19.35 -8.18
CA LEU A 192 -7.33 18.30 -8.52
C LEU A 192 -6.76 16.91 -8.34
N ALA A 193 -5.46 16.72 -8.48
CA ALA A 193 -4.77 15.48 -8.14
C ALA A 193 -4.43 15.42 -6.65
N ASP A 194 -3.97 14.25 -6.18
CA ASP A 194 -3.43 14.10 -4.83
C ASP A 194 -2.07 14.80 -4.74
N ARG A 195 -1.89 15.69 -3.76
CA ARG A 195 -0.62 16.40 -3.52
C ARG A 195 -0.12 17.12 -4.79
N ASP A 196 1.13 16.87 -5.20
CA ASP A 196 1.80 17.40 -6.39
C ASP A 196 1.76 16.45 -7.60
N HIS A 197 0.83 15.48 -7.61
CA HIS A 197 0.68 14.52 -8.69
C HIS A 197 -0.03 15.11 -9.92
N LEU A 198 0.00 14.36 -11.02
CA LEU A 198 -0.58 14.79 -12.28
C LEU A 198 -2.10 14.52 -12.32
N ALA A 199 -2.87 15.55 -12.65
CA ALA A 199 -4.31 15.43 -12.88
C ALA A 199 -4.62 15.16 -14.35
N TYR A 200 -5.76 14.51 -14.60
CA TYR A 200 -6.37 14.55 -15.94
C TYR A 200 -6.85 15.97 -16.24
N GLN A 201 -6.54 16.44 -17.45
CA GLN A 201 -6.84 17.81 -17.86
C GLN A 201 -8.34 18.00 -18.11
N VAL A 202 -8.90 19.09 -17.58
CA VAL A 202 -10.28 19.47 -17.85
C VAL A 202 -10.46 19.78 -19.33
N LEU A 203 -11.52 19.24 -19.94
CA LEU A 203 -11.80 19.43 -21.37
C LEU A 203 -12.32 20.85 -21.67
N HIS A 204 -13.30 21.31 -20.89
CA HIS A 204 -13.95 22.62 -21.06
C HIS A 204 -14.07 23.34 -19.71
N PRO A 205 -13.07 24.14 -19.31
CA PRO A 205 -13.06 24.78 -17.99
C PRO A 205 -14.29 25.65 -17.68
N ALA A 206 -14.87 26.30 -18.69
CA ALA A 206 -16.06 27.14 -18.52
C ALA A 206 -17.40 26.39 -18.65
N SER A 207 -17.39 25.05 -18.81
CA SER A 207 -18.63 24.30 -18.96
C SER A 207 -19.45 24.32 -17.68
N PRO A 208 -20.78 24.61 -17.78
CA PRO A 208 -21.68 24.53 -16.62
C PRO A 208 -21.92 23.10 -16.13
N GLU A 209 -21.47 22.08 -16.87
CA GLU A 209 -21.49 20.68 -16.44
C GLU A 209 -20.44 20.37 -15.36
N ASN A 210 -19.39 21.18 -15.28
CA ASN A 210 -18.41 21.08 -14.19
C ASN A 210 -19.08 21.50 -12.88
N LYS A 211 -18.91 20.70 -11.83
CA LYS A 211 -19.55 20.94 -10.54
C LYS A 211 -18.54 20.91 -9.42
N MET A 212 -18.64 21.86 -8.51
CA MET A 212 -17.96 21.79 -7.22
C MET A 212 -18.99 21.63 -6.13
N THR A 213 -18.78 20.70 -5.21
CA THR A 213 -19.59 20.54 -4.01
C THR A 213 -18.71 20.58 -2.78
N VAL A 214 -19.31 20.94 -1.63
CA VAL A 214 -18.66 20.97 -0.33
C VAL A 214 -19.53 20.29 0.71
N ARG A 215 -18.93 19.51 1.61
CA ARG A 215 -19.62 18.82 2.72
C ARG A 215 -18.71 18.66 3.92
N ASP A 216 -19.28 18.34 5.07
CA ASP A 216 -18.53 18.11 6.31
C ASP A 216 -18.43 16.62 6.67
N GLU A 217 -19.33 15.79 6.12
CA GLU A 217 -19.39 14.36 6.32
C GLU A 217 -19.01 13.59 5.05
N PRO A 218 -18.21 12.50 5.14
CA PRO A 218 -17.74 11.76 3.95
C PRO A 218 -18.87 11.24 3.04
N THR A 219 -20.01 10.84 3.61
CA THR A 219 -21.16 10.28 2.88
C THR A 219 -22.37 11.20 2.79
N ALA A 220 -22.29 12.42 3.34
CA ALA A 220 -23.36 13.40 3.22
C ALA A 220 -23.50 13.91 1.77
N ALA A 221 -24.70 14.33 1.41
CA ALA A 221 -24.90 15.08 0.17
C ALA A 221 -24.09 16.37 0.18
N GLY A 222 -23.36 16.61 -0.91
CA GLY A 222 -22.56 17.84 -1.04
C GLY A 222 -23.45 19.03 -1.40
N GLU A 223 -23.22 20.16 -0.74
CA GLU A 223 -23.82 21.46 -1.13
C GLU A 223 -23.14 21.98 -2.39
N LEU A 224 -23.94 22.34 -3.41
CA LEU A 224 -23.41 22.87 -4.66
C LEU A 224 -22.80 24.26 -4.45
N VAL A 225 -21.54 24.42 -4.81
CA VAL A 225 -20.87 25.74 -4.86
C VAL A 225 -21.27 26.42 -6.18
N PRO A 226 -21.88 27.62 -6.17
CA PRO A 226 -22.25 28.32 -7.39
C PRO A 226 -21.07 28.50 -8.35
N HIS A 227 -21.27 28.17 -9.62
CA HIS A 227 -20.21 28.19 -10.65
C HIS A 227 -19.49 29.53 -10.75
N ALA A 228 -20.18 30.64 -10.48
CA ALA A 228 -19.60 31.99 -10.49
C ALA A 228 -18.56 32.23 -9.37
N ARG A 229 -18.49 31.36 -8.36
CA ARG A 229 -17.60 31.50 -7.20
C ARG A 229 -16.30 30.71 -7.32
N TRP A 230 -16.14 29.88 -8.32
CA TRP A 230 -14.94 29.07 -8.50
C TRP A 230 -14.57 28.93 -9.98
N ARG A 231 -13.32 28.58 -10.25
CA ARG A 231 -12.82 28.40 -11.61
C ARG A 231 -11.62 27.46 -11.64
N PHE A 232 -11.35 26.90 -12.79
CA PHE A 232 -10.06 26.26 -13.06
C PHE A 232 -9.01 27.37 -13.29
N VAL A 233 -7.87 27.26 -12.61
CA VAL A 233 -6.71 28.15 -12.80
C VAL A 233 -5.88 27.67 -13.98
N ASP A 234 -5.73 26.34 -14.04
CA ASP A 234 -5.11 25.58 -15.12
C ASP A 234 -5.84 24.24 -15.26
N GLY A 235 -5.27 23.30 -16.02
CA GLY A 235 -5.89 21.99 -16.23
C GLY A 235 -5.95 21.07 -15.00
N GLY A 236 -5.22 21.39 -13.92
CA GLY A 236 -5.08 20.55 -12.72
C GLY A 236 -5.32 21.27 -11.40
N THR A 237 -5.68 22.57 -11.41
CA THR A 237 -5.85 23.41 -10.23
C THR A 237 -7.15 24.19 -10.27
N VAL A 238 -7.84 24.29 -9.13
CA VAL A 238 -9.05 25.09 -8.97
C VAL A 238 -8.84 26.20 -7.96
N ALA A 239 -9.54 27.34 -8.16
CA ALA A 239 -9.61 28.47 -7.23
C ALA A 239 -11.04 28.67 -6.74
N LEU A 240 -11.20 29.09 -5.49
CA LEU A 240 -12.49 29.40 -4.86
C LEU A 240 -12.47 30.82 -4.29
N ASP A 241 -13.47 31.62 -4.63
CA ASP A 241 -13.66 32.97 -4.07
C ASP A 241 -13.95 32.89 -2.56
N GLY A 242 -13.15 33.59 -1.78
CA GLY A 242 -13.15 33.50 -0.32
C GLY A 242 -12.32 32.35 0.24
N GLY A 243 -11.75 31.51 -0.63
CA GLY A 243 -10.85 30.42 -0.30
C GLY A 243 -11.53 29.17 0.26
N PHE A 244 -10.83 28.05 0.15
CA PHE A 244 -11.21 26.77 0.72
C PHE A 244 -11.05 26.80 2.24
N GLN A 245 -12.00 26.18 2.96
CA GLN A 245 -11.99 26.13 4.42
C GLN A 245 -11.28 24.87 4.91
N PRO A 246 -10.47 24.96 5.99
CA PRO A 246 -9.85 23.78 6.61
C PRO A 246 -10.87 22.75 7.06
N GLY A 247 -10.55 21.48 6.85
CA GLY A 247 -11.34 20.34 7.33
C GLY A 247 -12.59 20.02 6.53
N ARG A 248 -13.06 20.90 5.62
CA ARG A 248 -14.22 20.60 4.76
C ARG A 248 -13.82 19.77 3.56
N ILE A 249 -14.72 18.91 3.12
CA ILE A 249 -14.54 17.99 1.99
C ILE A 249 -15.05 18.69 0.72
N TYR A 250 -14.17 18.88 -0.24
CA TYR A 250 -14.51 19.43 -1.55
C TYR A 250 -14.42 18.34 -2.61
N ASP A 251 -15.44 18.24 -3.47
CA ASP A 251 -15.43 17.45 -4.69
C ASP A 251 -15.55 18.37 -5.90
N VAL A 252 -14.73 18.14 -6.91
CA VAL A 252 -14.83 18.77 -8.23
C VAL A 252 -15.02 17.67 -9.26
N VAL A 253 -16.23 17.60 -9.85
CA VAL A 253 -16.55 16.68 -10.94
C VAL A 253 -16.48 17.44 -12.25
N TYR A 254 -15.69 16.94 -13.18
CA TYR A 254 -15.46 17.57 -14.48
C TYR A 254 -15.28 16.54 -15.58
N ARG A 255 -15.49 16.96 -16.82
CA ARG A 255 -15.18 16.12 -17.97
C ARG A 255 -13.72 16.30 -18.38
N ALA A 256 -12.98 15.20 -18.37
CA ALA A 256 -11.59 15.14 -18.83
C ALA A 256 -11.50 14.48 -20.22
N LYS A 257 -10.29 14.54 -20.79
CA LYS A 257 -9.91 13.87 -22.05
C LYS A 257 -8.62 13.09 -21.89
N ASP A 258 -8.31 12.29 -22.90
CA ASP A 258 -7.03 11.61 -23.05
C ASP A 258 -6.73 10.61 -21.91
N PRO A 259 -7.59 9.60 -21.68
CA PRO A 259 -7.38 8.60 -20.64
C PRO A 259 -6.10 7.80 -20.88
N ARG A 260 -5.30 7.64 -19.85
CA ARG A 260 -4.12 6.77 -19.83
C ARG A 260 -4.54 5.32 -19.61
N VAL A 261 -3.84 4.39 -20.26
CA VAL A 261 -4.05 2.94 -20.08
C VAL A 261 -3.35 2.50 -18.79
N VAL A 262 -3.95 2.85 -17.64
CA VAL A 262 -3.32 2.68 -16.32
C VAL A 262 -3.01 1.23 -15.96
N GLY A 263 -3.77 0.26 -16.50
CA GLY A 263 -3.54 -1.17 -16.31
C GLY A 263 -2.18 -1.67 -16.84
N CYS A 264 -1.49 -0.88 -17.69
CA CYS A 264 -0.11 -1.16 -18.12
C CYS A 264 0.86 -1.28 -16.92
N GLY A 265 0.58 -0.62 -15.79
CA GLY A 265 1.38 -0.77 -14.58
C GLY A 265 1.34 -2.19 -14.01
N LEU A 266 0.16 -2.82 -14.02
CA LEU A 266 -0.04 -4.22 -13.59
C LEU A 266 0.58 -5.20 -14.60
N ALA A 267 0.30 -5.03 -15.90
CA ALA A 267 0.85 -5.86 -16.96
C ALA A 267 2.39 -5.76 -17.02
N GLY A 268 2.96 -4.54 -16.95
CA GLY A 268 4.40 -4.35 -16.95
C GLY A 268 5.10 -4.95 -15.73
N THR A 269 4.47 -4.93 -14.55
CA THR A 269 4.97 -5.65 -13.37
C THR A 269 5.00 -7.16 -13.64
N ARG A 270 3.91 -7.75 -14.14
CA ARG A 270 3.84 -9.15 -14.55
C ARG A 270 4.99 -9.52 -15.51
N ASP A 271 5.13 -8.75 -16.57
CA ASP A 271 6.04 -9.07 -17.68
C ASP A 271 7.50 -8.88 -17.30
N LEU A 272 7.84 -7.83 -16.54
CA LEU A 272 9.22 -7.63 -16.05
C LEU A 272 9.65 -8.77 -15.12
N ILE A 273 8.82 -9.18 -14.19
CA ILE A 273 9.16 -10.28 -13.27
C ILE A 273 9.24 -11.60 -14.04
N SER A 274 8.34 -11.86 -14.97
CA SER A 274 8.37 -13.04 -15.84
C SER A 274 9.66 -13.07 -16.68
N TYR A 275 10.02 -11.96 -17.31
CA TYR A 275 11.28 -11.84 -18.05
C TYR A 275 12.49 -12.17 -17.18
N LEU A 276 12.63 -11.53 -16.03
CA LEU A 276 13.78 -11.77 -15.13
C LEU A 276 13.87 -13.21 -14.62
N ARG A 277 12.74 -13.90 -14.47
CA ARG A 277 12.68 -15.29 -13.99
C ARG A 277 12.94 -16.32 -15.07
N TYR A 278 12.40 -16.12 -16.27
CA TYR A 278 12.28 -17.18 -17.26
C TYR A 278 13.09 -16.92 -18.53
N ASP A 279 13.53 -15.69 -18.80
CA ASP A 279 14.41 -15.43 -19.93
C ASP A 279 15.84 -15.87 -19.62
N THR A 280 16.40 -16.71 -20.49
CA THR A 280 17.76 -17.26 -20.36
C THR A 280 18.77 -16.58 -21.29
N SER A 281 18.34 -15.55 -22.02
CA SER A 281 19.21 -14.82 -22.93
C SER A 281 20.27 -14.00 -22.17
N PRO A 282 21.40 -13.67 -22.79
CA PRO A 282 22.42 -12.80 -22.20
C PRO A 282 21.94 -11.39 -21.88
N ALA A 283 20.77 -10.98 -22.38
CA ALA A 283 20.15 -9.68 -22.10
C ALA A 283 19.53 -9.62 -20.70
N ASN A 284 19.16 -10.77 -20.12
CA ASN A 284 18.70 -10.84 -18.74
C ASN A 284 19.86 -10.66 -17.76
N PRO A 285 19.87 -9.60 -16.92
CA PRO A 285 20.99 -9.34 -16.00
C PRO A 285 21.05 -10.31 -14.81
N VAL A 286 20.02 -11.14 -14.58
CA VAL A 286 19.89 -12.05 -13.43
C VAL A 286 19.30 -13.41 -13.83
N PRO A 287 19.89 -14.11 -14.80
CA PRO A 287 19.37 -15.41 -15.25
C PRO A 287 19.41 -16.43 -14.11
N GLY A 288 18.40 -17.30 -14.03
CA GLY A 288 18.37 -18.40 -13.06
C GLY A 288 17.75 -18.03 -11.72
N LEU A 289 16.92 -17.01 -11.64
CA LEU A 289 16.10 -16.73 -10.45
C LEU A 289 15.10 -17.87 -10.22
N SER A 290 15.11 -18.43 -9.01
CA SER A 290 14.24 -19.55 -8.60
C SER A 290 12.90 -19.05 -8.07
N TYR A 291 12.92 -17.94 -7.30
CA TYR A 291 11.76 -17.41 -6.61
C TYR A 291 11.68 -15.89 -6.74
N ALA A 292 10.45 -15.38 -6.75
CA ALA A 292 10.17 -13.95 -6.68
C ALA A 292 9.17 -13.67 -5.56
N ILE A 293 9.49 -12.70 -4.70
CA ILE A 293 8.63 -12.21 -3.62
C ILE A 293 8.33 -10.75 -3.87
N ALA A 294 7.06 -10.37 -3.86
CA ALA A 294 6.61 -8.99 -3.94
C ALA A 294 6.27 -8.43 -2.55
N TRP A 295 6.59 -7.17 -2.34
CA TRP A 295 6.22 -6.41 -1.17
C TRP A 295 5.69 -5.04 -1.57
N GLY A 296 4.62 -4.61 -0.89
CA GLY A 296 4.04 -3.29 -1.09
C GLY A 296 3.45 -2.73 0.19
N VAL A 297 3.63 -1.43 0.41
CA VAL A 297 3.12 -0.71 1.59
C VAL A 297 1.94 0.17 1.19
N SER A 298 0.84 0.12 1.96
CA SER A 298 -0.29 1.04 1.79
C SER A 298 -0.91 0.94 0.38
N GLN A 299 -0.86 1.99 -0.42
CA GLN A 299 -1.27 1.98 -1.83
C GLN A 299 -0.65 0.80 -2.60
N SER A 300 0.61 0.51 -2.37
CA SER A 300 1.33 -0.57 -3.04
C SER A 300 0.95 -1.95 -2.52
N GLY A 301 0.52 -2.08 -1.27
CA GLY A 301 -0.16 -3.27 -0.75
C GLY A 301 -1.49 -3.49 -1.47
N ARG A 302 -2.31 -2.44 -1.64
CA ARG A 302 -3.54 -2.51 -2.44
C ARG A 302 -3.28 -2.83 -3.91
N PHE A 303 -2.14 -2.37 -4.49
CA PHE A 303 -1.73 -2.77 -5.83
C PHE A 303 -1.52 -4.29 -5.91
N LEU A 304 -0.85 -4.90 -4.94
CA LEU A 304 -0.63 -6.34 -4.89
C LEU A 304 -1.97 -7.11 -4.74
N ARG A 305 -2.88 -6.63 -3.90
CA ARG A 305 -4.23 -7.20 -3.78
C ARG A 305 -5.00 -7.12 -5.11
N HIS A 306 -4.91 -5.99 -5.81
CA HIS A 306 -5.52 -5.78 -7.12
C HIS A 306 -4.88 -6.66 -8.20
N PHE A 307 -3.55 -6.79 -8.18
CA PHE A 307 -2.76 -7.64 -9.07
C PHE A 307 -3.19 -9.13 -8.97
N LEU A 308 -3.33 -9.64 -7.73
CA LEU A 308 -3.80 -10.99 -7.48
C LEU A 308 -5.26 -11.17 -7.93
N TYR A 309 -6.13 -10.24 -7.55
CA TYR A 309 -7.55 -10.29 -7.89
C TYR A 309 -7.79 -10.34 -9.40
N GLN A 310 -7.06 -9.55 -10.17
CA GLN A 310 -7.20 -9.55 -11.63
C GLN A 310 -6.44 -10.67 -12.34
N GLY A 311 -5.70 -11.50 -11.62
CA GLY A 311 -5.05 -12.69 -12.16
C GLY A 311 -3.68 -12.46 -12.79
N PHE A 312 -3.07 -11.30 -12.59
CA PHE A 312 -1.74 -10.98 -13.14
C PHE A 312 -0.60 -11.85 -12.55
N ASN A 313 -0.87 -12.69 -11.54
CA ASN A 313 0.13 -13.66 -11.07
C ASN A 313 0.36 -14.83 -12.03
N ALA A 314 -0.47 -14.97 -13.09
CA ALA A 314 -0.18 -15.76 -14.27
C ALA A 314 0.41 -14.84 -15.36
N ASP A 315 1.57 -15.19 -15.89
CA ASP A 315 2.14 -14.50 -17.04
C ASP A 315 1.42 -14.89 -18.35
N GLU A 316 1.82 -14.33 -19.47
CA GLU A 316 1.22 -14.59 -20.77
C GLU A 316 1.34 -16.05 -21.23
N HIS A 317 2.20 -16.85 -20.59
CA HIS A 317 2.40 -18.28 -20.82
C HIS A 317 1.76 -19.15 -19.72
N GLY A 318 1.02 -18.56 -18.78
CA GLY A 318 0.42 -19.26 -17.64
C GLY A 318 1.42 -19.62 -16.55
N ARG A 319 2.64 -19.07 -16.55
CA ARG A 319 3.67 -19.34 -15.53
C ARG A 319 3.48 -18.38 -14.35
N ARG A 320 3.91 -18.82 -13.17
CA ARG A 320 3.79 -18.04 -11.93
C ARG A 320 4.74 -16.84 -11.92
N VAL A 321 4.21 -15.65 -11.64
CA VAL A 321 4.98 -14.41 -11.52
C VAL A 321 5.63 -14.30 -10.15
N PHE A 322 4.83 -14.28 -9.07
CA PHE A 322 5.32 -14.24 -7.69
C PHE A 322 4.99 -15.53 -6.94
N ASP A 323 5.96 -16.04 -6.17
CA ASP A 323 5.81 -17.18 -5.28
C ASP A 323 5.36 -16.74 -3.88
N GLY A 324 5.73 -15.53 -3.48
CA GLY A 324 5.32 -14.88 -2.24
C GLY A 324 4.84 -13.44 -2.47
N VAL A 325 3.81 -13.04 -1.73
CA VAL A 325 3.26 -11.68 -1.75
C VAL A 325 3.10 -11.19 -0.32
N PHE A 326 3.66 -10.02 -0.01
CA PHE A 326 3.57 -9.37 1.28
C PHE A 326 2.87 -8.02 1.15
N ASP A 327 1.57 -8.02 1.40
CA ASP A 327 0.76 -6.80 1.53
C ASP A 327 0.91 -6.23 2.94
N GLN A 328 1.55 -5.07 3.04
CA GLN A 328 1.71 -4.35 4.29
C GLN A 328 0.78 -3.13 4.31
N VAL A 329 -0.08 -3.06 5.32
CA VAL A 329 -1.03 -1.97 5.62
C VAL A 329 -1.89 -1.54 4.43
N GLY A 330 -2.26 -2.48 3.56
CA GLY A 330 -3.18 -2.23 2.44
C GLY A 330 -4.63 -2.02 2.88
N GLY A 331 -5.02 -2.59 4.02
CA GLY A 331 -6.42 -2.68 4.44
C GLY A 331 -7.20 -3.67 3.59
N SER A 332 -8.53 -3.55 3.53
CA SER A 332 -9.36 -4.46 2.75
C SER A 332 -9.42 -4.10 1.25
N GLY A 333 -8.97 -2.91 0.89
CA GLY A 333 -9.14 -2.35 -0.43
C GLY A 333 -8.19 -2.87 -1.51
N ARG A 334 -8.51 -2.49 -2.74
CA ARG A 334 -7.65 -2.62 -3.92
C ARG A 334 -7.24 -1.21 -4.38
N GLY A 335 -7.48 -0.80 -5.64
CA GLY A 335 -7.20 0.57 -6.06
C GLY A 335 -7.67 0.90 -7.47
N SER A 336 -7.57 2.16 -7.81
CA SER A 336 -7.92 2.76 -9.11
C SER A 336 -6.83 2.49 -10.16
N PHE A 337 -6.42 1.21 -10.30
CA PHE A 337 -5.22 0.81 -11.03
C PHE A 337 -5.50 0.22 -12.40
N ASN A 338 -6.77 -0.03 -12.76
CA ASN A 338 -7.14 -0.59 -14.06
C ASN A 338 -8.57 -0.22 -14.44
N HIS A 339 -8.81 1.06 -14.68
CA HIS A 339 -10.06 1.54 -15.26
C HIS A 339 -9.80 2.84 -16.03
N ARG A 340 -10.72 3.22 -16.92
CA ARG A 340 -10.62 4.46 -17.72
C ARG A 340 -10.60 5.67 -16.79
N PHE A 341 -9.66 6.58 -16.98
CA PHE A 341 -9.37 7.71 -16.11
C PHE A 341 -9.01 7.30 -14.66
N GLY A 342 -8.36 6.15 -14.49
CA GLY A 342 -7.86 5.70 -13.19
C GLY A 342 -6.88 6.69 -12.56
N GLN A 343 -7.07 6.99 -11.27
CA GLN A 343 -6.31 7.97 -10.51
C GLN A 343 -5.58 7.25 -9.36
N ALA A 344 -4.52 6.51 -9.68
CA ALA A 344 -3.83 5.63 -8.75
C ALA A 344 -3.36 6.34 -7.48
N SER A 345 -2.80 7.54 -7.59
CA SER A 345 -2.32 8.32 -6.44
C SER A 345 -3.43 8.80 -5.52
N ARG A 346 -4.63 9.06 -6.06
CA ARG A 346 -5.78 9.57 -5.31
C ARG A 346 -6.24 8.61 -4.22
N ASP A 347 -6.10 7.33 -4.44
CA ASP A 347 -6.59 6.28 -3.56
C ASP A 347 -5.82 6.13 -2.25
N ALA A 348 -4.81 6.93 -2.04
CA ALA A 348 -3.89 6.73 -0.92
C ALA A 348 -4.28 7.42 0.38
N LEU A 349 -5.08 8.47 0.33
CA LEU A 349 -5.54 9.17 1.52
C LEU A 349 -6.83 8.54 2.03
N GLN A 350 -6.78 7.93 3.22
CA GLN A 350 -7.91 7.20 3.77
C GLN A 350 -9.22 8.00 3.80
N PHE A 351 -9.15 9.28 4.11
CA PHE A 351 -10.32 10.13 4.22
C PHE A 351 -11.04 10.37 2.88
N PHE A 352 -10.33 10.15 1.76
CA PHE A 352 -10.82 10.40 0.41
C PHE A 352 -11.21 9.15 -0.37
N ASN A 353 -10.85 7.97 0.12
CA ASN A 353 -11.10 6.72 -0.61
C ASN A 353 -12.56 6.35 -0.71
N ILE A 354 -13.37 6.87 0.17
CA ILE A 354 -14.73 6.40 0.45
C ILE A 354 -15.65 6.40 -0.78
N LEU A 355 -15.34 7.20 -1.78
CA LEU A 355 -16.12 7.27 -3.02
C LEU A 355 -15.28 7.00 -4.27
N TYR A 356 -14.09 6.41 -4.11
CA TYR A 356 -13.29 5.90 -5.23
C TYR A 356 -13.43 4.37 -5.32
N PRO A 357 -13.10 3.75 -6.47
CA PRO A 357 -13.21 2.31 -6.65
C PRO A 357 -12.06 1.55 -5.95
N VAL A 358 -11.95 1.68 -4.63
CA VAL A 358 -10.90 1.12 -3.79
C VAL A 358 -11.43 -0.02 -2.95
N ASP A 359 -12.34 0.26 -2.03
CA ASP A 359 -12.85 -0.70 -1.04
C ASP A 359 -14.06 -1.45 -1.64
N LEU A 360 -13.78 -2.30 -2.63
CA LEU A 360 -14.78 -3.06 -3.38
C LEU A 360 -14.67 -4.56 -3.09
N PHE A 361 -15.85 -5.21 -2.95
CA PHE A 361 -15.94 -6.68 -2.87
C PHE A 361 -15.23 -7.37 -4.06
N PRO A 362 -14.57 -8.54 -3.89
CA PRO A 362 -14.32 -9.26 -2.64
C PRO A 362 -13.17 -8.68 -1.81
N PHE A 363 -13.15 -9.00 -0.49
CA PHE A 363 -12.16 -8.49 0.45
C PHE A 363 -11.18 -9.55 0.93
N THR A 364 -11.62 -10.82 1.01
CA THR A 364 -10.84 -11.95 1.54
C THR A 364 -10.15 -12.73 0.43
N ASP A 365 -9.10 -13.45 0.79
CA ASP A 365 -8.39 -14.37 -0.12
C ASP A 365 -9.21 -15.64 -0.41
N GLY A 366 -10.00 -16.10 0.56
CA GLY A 366 -10.93 -17.21 0.40
C GLY A 366 -12.28 -16.79 -0.17
N PRO A 367 -13.11 -17.74 -0.65
CA PRO A 367 -14.43 -17.44 -1.16
C PRO A 367 -15.35 -16.81 -0.13
N GLU A 368 -15.99 -15.70 -0.49
CA GLU A 368 -17.02 -15.04 0.30
C GLU A 368 -18.20 -14.64 -0.59
N THR A 369 -19.39 -14.53 0.01
CA THR A 369 -20.61 -14.13 -0.70
C THR A 369 -21.07 -12.76 -0.23
N ASP A 370 -21.22 -11.83 -1.14
CA ASP A 370 -21.85 -10.54 -0.88
C ASP A 370 -23.34 -10.76 -0.60
N PRO A 371 -23.84 -10.41 0.59
CA PRO A 371 -25.23 -10.69 0.97
C PRO A 371 -26.28 -9.89 0.17
N ASP A 372 -25.90 -8.73 -0.37
CA ASP A 372 -26.83 -7.87 -1.13
C ASP A 372 -26.90 -8.24 -2.61
N THR A 373 -25.81 -8.69 -3.21
CA THR A 373 -25.77 -9.05 -4.64
C THR A 373 -25.85 -10.55 -4.89
N GLY A 374 -25.59 -11.38 -3.87
CA GLY A 374 -25.50 -12.84 -4.00
C GLY A 374 -24.26 -13.33 -4.76
N VAL A 375 -23.35 -12.43 -5.14
CA VAL A 375 -22.11 -12.77 -5.85
C VAL A 375 -21.14 -13.44 -4.89
N THR A 376 -20.58 -14.58 -5.30
CA THR A 376 -19.48 -15.25 -4.59
C THR A 376 -18.18 -15.05 -5.35
N ASP A 377 -17.16 -14.51 -4.71
CA ASP A 377 -15.82 -14.29 -5.31
C ASP A 377 -14.74 -14.32 -4.22
N SER A 378 -13.46 -14.27 -4.63
CA SER A 378 -12.29 -14.17 -3.74
C SER A 378 -11.13 -13.45 -4.43
N LEU A 379 -10.19 -12.92 -3.65
CA LEU A 379 -8.99 -12.27 -4.22
C LEU A 379 -8.12 -13.27 -4.98
N LEU A 380 -8.05 -14.52 -4.55
CA LEU A 380 -7.18 -15.54 -5.14
C LEU A 380 -7.88 -16.40 -6.21
N ALA A 381 -9.17 -16.24 -6.46
CA ALA A 381 -9.94 -17.11 -7.36
C ALA A 381 -9.31 -17.27 -8.76
N ARG A 382 -8.74 -16.20 -9.33
CA ARG A 382 -8.09 -16.26 -10.65
C ARG A 382 -6.74 -16.95 -10.60
N ALA A 383 -5.94 -16.70 -9.58
CA ALA A 383 -4.64 -17.34 -9.37
C ALA A 383 -4.81 -18.85 -9.09
N GLU A 384 -5.84 -19.24 -8.34
CA GLU A 384 -6.18 -20.64 -8.06
C GLU A 384 -6.58 -21.39 -9.34
N ARG A 385 -7.48 -20.81 -10.15
CA ARG A 385 -7.87 -21.41 -11.44
C ARG A 385 -6.69 -21.58 -12.40
N ALA A 386 -5.73 -20.66 -12.37
CA ALA A 386 -4.53 -20.73 -13.19
C ALA A 386 -3.40 -21.62 -12.59
N GLY A 387 -3.57 -22.15 -11.36
CA GLY A 387 -2.55 -22.96 -10.70
C GLY A 387 -1.30 -22.18 -10.26
N VAL A 388 -1.42 -20.86 -10.09
CA VAL A 388 -0.30 -19.96 -9.78
C VAL A 388 -0.49 -19.22 -8.45
N THR A 389 -1.22 -19.78 -7.51
CA THR A 389 -1.49 -19.18 -6.19
C THR A 389 -0.18 -18.97 -5.42
N PRO A 390 0.16 -17.75 -4.99
CA PRO A 390 1.34 -17.50 -4.17
C PRO A 390 1.09 -17.79 -2.69
N LYS A 391 2.15 -17.75 -1.88
CA LYS A 391 2.04 -17.58 -0.43
C LYS A 391 1.76 -16.10 -0.15
N VAL A 392 0.75 -15.79 0.67
CA VAL A 392 0.30 -14.41 0.91
C VAL A 392 0.38 -14.06 2.39
N PHE A 393 1.01 -12.92 2.69
CA PHE A 393 0.94 -12.27 3.99
C PHE A 393 0.17 -10.95 3.87
N HIS A 394 -0.86 -10.80 4.69
CA HIS A 394 -1.50 -9.51 4.97
C HIS A 394 -1.05 -9.04 6.35
N LEU A 395 -0.32 -7.94 6.40
CA LEU A 395 0.04 -7.28 7.63
C LEU A 395 -0.78 -6.01 7.78
N LEU A 396 -1.61 -5.96 8.80
CA LEU A 396 -2.38 -4.79 9.21
C LEU A 396 -1.75 -4.16 10.44
N THR A 397 -2.07 -2.91 10.71
CA THR A 397 -1.90 -2.28 12.01
C THR A 397 -3.28 -1.98 12.61
N ASN A 398 -3.33 -1.45 13.82
CA ASN A 398 -4.59 -1.01 14.41
C ASN A 398 -5.26 0.11 13.57
N SER A 399 -4.47 0.86 12.80
CA SER A 399 -4.96 1.95 11.94
C SER A 399 -5.95 1.47 10.88
N GLU A 400 -5.67 0.36 10.19
CA GLU A 400 -6.50 -0.13 9.10
C GLU A 400 -7.92 -0.49 9.54
N TYR A 401 -8.12 -0.88 10.80
CA TYR A 401 -9.44 -1.19 11.34
C TYR A 401 -10.33 0.05 11.47
N PHE A 402 -9.75 1.23 11.60
CA PHE A 402 -10.48 2.50 11.69
C PHE A 402 -10.53 3.25 10.36
N ASN A 403 -9.54 3.07 9.49
CA ASN A 403 -9.32 3.91 8.32
C ASN A 403 -9.48 3.18 6.99
N ARG A 404 -9.44 1.82 6.97
CA ARG A 404 -9.34 1.00 5.73
C ARG A 404 -10.21 -0.24 5.76
N ALA A 405 -11.29 -0.24 6.55
CA ALA A 405 -12.19 -1.39 6.71
C ALA A 405 -11.42 -2.72 6.97
N GLY A 406 -10.33 -2.65 7.74
CA GLY A 406 -9.34 -3.72 7.87
C GLY A 406 -9.90 -5.06 8.36
N SER A 407 -10.99 -5.06 9.12
CA SER A 407 -11.65 -6.30 9.57
C SER A 407 -12.12 -7.17 8.40
N LEU A 408 -12.54 -6.56 7.28
CA LEU A 408 -13.02 -7.30 6.09
C LEU A 408 -11.94 -8.16 5.43
N VAL A 409 -10.65 -7.97 5.73
CA VAL A 409 -9.58 -8.86 5.26
C VAL A 409 -9.75 -10.29 5.79
N HIS A 410 -10.36 -10.43 6.96
CA HIS A 410 -10.47 -11.71 7.69
C HIS A 410 -11.84 -11.96 8.34
N THR A 411 -12.86 -11.19 7.99
CA THR A 411 -14.27 -11.51 8.28
C THR A 411 -15.01 -11.80 6.99
N ASP A 412 -16.16 -12.46 7.08
CA ASP A 412 -17.08 -12.55 5.95
C ASP A 412 -17.65 -11.16 5.60
N ALA A 413 -18.19 -10.99 4.40
CA ALA A 413 -18.76 -9.71 3.94
C ALA A 413 -19.93 -9.20 4.79
N THR A 414 -20.57 -10.08 5.60
CA THR A 414 -21.60 -9.66 6.57
C THR A 414 -20.99 -9.09 7.85
N GLY A 415 -19.71 -9.33 8.13
CA GLY A 415 -19.02 -8.95 9.35
C GLY A 415 -19.49 -9.71 10.59
N THR A 416 -20.11 -10.89 10.42
CA THR A 416 -20.70 -11.69 11.52
C THR A 416 -19.89 -12.92 11.88
N ARG A 417 -18.96 -13.35 11.02
CA ARG A 417 -18.11 -14.53 11.22
C ARG A 417 -16.69 -14.25 10.76
N ASP A 418 -15.73 -14.90 11.40
CA ASP A 418 -14.36 -14.94 10.90
C ASP A 418 -14.32 -15.68 9.55
N ALA A 419 -13.58 -15.15 8.57
CA ALA A 419 -13.43 -15.75 7.26
C ALA A 419 -12.55 -17.01 7.33
N VAL A 420 -12.84 -17.98 6.45
CA VAL A 420 -11.97 -19.14 6.26
C VAL A 420 -10.82 -18.74 5.33
N LEU A 421 -9.62 -18.58 5.89
CA LEU A 421 -8.44 -18.22 5.13
C LEU A 421 -7.84 -19.46 4.43
N PRO A 422 -7.40 -19.34 3.16
CA PRO A 422 -6.65 -20.40 2.48
C PRO A 422 -5.37 -20.80 3.22
N ALA A 423 -4.95 -22.05 3.10
CA ALA A 423 -3.70 -22.54 3.71
C ALA A 423 -2.46 -21.75 3.24
N THR A 424 -2.54 -21.09 2.08
CA THR A 424 -1.48 -20.24 1.52
C THR A 424 -1.47 -18.83 2.08
N THR A 425 -2.42 -18.46 2.94
CA THR A 425 -2.57 -17.11 3.49
C THR A 425 -2.25 -17.05 4.97
N ARG A 426 -1.58 -15.98 5.40
CA ARG A 426 -1.43 -15.59 6.82
C ARG A 426 -1.83 -14.14 6.99
N VAL A 427 -2.52 -13.87 8.09
CA VAL A 427 -2.91 -12.51 8.48
C VAL A 427 -2.26 -12.16 9.81
N TYR A 428 -1.63 -11.00 9.85
CA TYR A 428 -1.01 -10.45 11.06
C TYR A 428 -1.52 -9.04 11.32
N MET A 429 -1.62 -8.66 12.57
CA MET A 429 -1.93 -7.29 12.97
C MET A 429 -0.94 -6.85 14.05
N ILE A 430 -0.30 -5.70 13.85
CA ILE A 430 0.51 -5.08 14.91
C ILE A 430 -0.43 -4.33 15.85
N ALA A 431 -0.48 -4.78 17.09
CA ALA A 431 -1.36 -4.23 18.11
C ALA A 431 -1.06 -2.75 18.38
N SER A 432 -2.09 -1.93 18.45
CA SER A 432 -2.00 -0.49 18.75
C SER A 432 -1.13 0.36 17.82
N ALA A 433 -0.58 -0.21 16.74
CA ALA A 433 0.33 0.48 15.85
C ALA A 433 -0.40 1.46 14.91
N PRO A 434 0.25 2.58 14.54
CA PRO A 434 -0.24 3.48 13.50
C PRO A 434 0.08 2.93 12.11
N HIS A 435 -0.56 3.48 11.06
CA HIS A 435 -0.17 3.23 9.68
C HIS A 435 1.20 3.89 9.38
N ILE A 436 1.34 5.17 9.75
CA ILE A 436 2.58 5.93 9.62
C ILE A 436 3.25 6.02 10.98
N ILE A 437 4.49 5.51 11.07
CA ILE A 437 5.33 5.59 12.26
C ILE A 437 5.80 7.04 12.42
N SER A 438 5.48 7.65 13.57
CA SER A 438 5.91 9.02 13.87
C SER A 438 7.27 9.05 14.55
N PRO A 439 8.01 10.16 14.48
CA PRO A 439 9.29 10.29 15.20
C PRO A 439 9.13 10.18 16.72
N PHE A 440 10.18 9.67 17.38
CA PHE A 440 10.34 9.77 18.83
C PHE A 440 11.25 10.97 19.14
N PRO A 441 11.00 11.78 20.20
CA PRO A 441 9.89 11.70 21.17
C PRO A 441 8.53 12.12 20.56
N PRO A 442 7.39 11.59 21.10
CA PRO A 442 6.05 11.90 20.62
C PRO A 442 5.71 13.40 20.68
N ALA A 443 5.16 13.94 19.59
CA ALA A 443 4.64 15.30 19.49
C ALA A 443 3.31 15.29 18.73
N SER A 444 2.44 16.29 18.94
CA SER A 444 1.14 16.38 18.26
C SER A 444 1.25 16.91 16.82
N ASN A 445 2.37 17.52 16.46
CA ASN A 445 2.67 18.02 15.13
C ASN A 445 4.13 17.69 14.79
N VAL A 446 4.36 16.96 13.70
CA VAL A 446 5.69 16.57 13.23
C VAL A 446 5.98 17.10 11.81
N GLY A 447 5.17 18.05 11.34
CA GLY A 447 5.27 18.60 9.98
C GLY A 447 4.58 17.73 8.92
N GLY A 448 4.67 18.15 7.65
CA GLY A 448 4.09 17.40 6.53
C GLY A 448 2.56 17.23 6.56
N GLY A 449 1.84 18.08 7.32
CA GLY A 449 0.40 18.00 7.47
C GLY A 449 -0.07 16.95 8.49
N MET A 450 0.83 16.28 9.19
CA MET A 450 0.51 15.30 10.24
C MET A 450 0.32 16.01 11.58
N VAL A 451 -0.94 16.36 11.89
CA VAL A 451 -1.33 17.07 13.11
C VAL A 451 -2.46 16.33 13.79
N GLY A 452 -2.23 15.89 15.03
CA GLY A 452 -3.21 15.16 15.84
C GLY A 452 -3.57 15.89 17.12
N ARG A 453 -4.76 15.60 17.65
CA ARG A 453 -5.22 16.07 18.98
C ARG A 453 -4.32 15.52 20.09
N ALA A 454 -3.98 14.24 20.02
CA ALA A 454 -2.96 13.62 20.87
C ALA A 454 -1.59 13.71 20.23
N ALA A 455 -0.52 13.53 21.01
CA ALA A 455 0.80 13.25 20.46
C ALA A 455 0.75 12.05 19.53
N LEU A 456 1.50 12.11 18.43
CA LEU A 456 1.48 11.06 17.41
C LEU A 456 2.22 9.81 17.90
N ASN A 457 1.73 8.65 17.49
CA ASN A 457 2.22 7.35 17.92
C ASN A 457 3.58 7.01 17.27
N PRO A 458 4.67 6.85 18.05
CA PRO A 458 6.02 6.57 17.53
C PRO A 458 6.33 5.07 17.46
N LEU A 459 5.38 4.17 17.69
CA LEU A 459 5.61 2.72 17.73
C LEU A 459 6.26 2.22 16.44
N ASP A 460 7.54 1.84 16.54
CA ASP A 460 8.27 1.27 15.42
C ASP A 460 8.07 -0.25 15.33
N TYR A 461 7.29 -0.67 14.35
CA TYR A 461 7.00 -2.09 14.10
C TYR A 461 7.83 -2.72 12.97
N ARG A 462 8.80 -1.97 12.39
CA ARG A 462 9.68 -2.51 11.33
C ARG A 462 10.46 -3.77 11.77
N PRO A 463 10.88 -3.93 13.05
CA PRO A 463 11.47 -5.19 13.49
C PRO A 463 10.58 -6.42 13.27
N ALA A 464 9.26 -6.29 13.50
CA ALA A 464 8.31 -7.38 13.21
C ALA A 464 8.15 -7.60 11.69
N VAL A 465 8.13 -6.54 10.87
CA VAL A 465 8.10 -6.65 9.40
C VAL A 465 9.31 -7.42 8.87
N ARG A 466 10.51 -7.15 9.42
CA ARG A 466 11.75 -7.88 9.09
C ARG A 466 11.63 -9.38 9.39
N ALA A 467 11.12 -9.73 10.57
CA ALA A 467 10.94 -11.12 10.98
C ALA A 467 9.90 -11.84 10.09
N LEU A 468 8.77 -11.20 9.82
CA LEU A 468 7.73 -11.76 8.96
C LEU A 468 8.23 -11.93 7.51
N PHE A 469 8.99 -11.00 6.97
CA PHE A 469 9.58 -11.18 5.64
C PHE A 469 10.51 -12.43 5.59
N ARG A 470 11.36 -12.60 6.59
CA ARG A 470 12.20 -13.80 6.68
C ARG A 470 11.39 -15.09 6.81
N ALA A 471 10.26 -15.03 7.51
CA ALA A 471 9.35 -16.18 7.61
C ALA A 471 8.68 -16.48 6.26
N LEU A 472 8.23 -15.46 5.51
CA LEU A 472 7.67 -15.64 4.16
C LEU A 472 8.72 -16.20 3.19
N ASP A 473 9.94 -15.67 3.23
CA ASP A 473 11.04 -16.14 2.38
C ASP A 473 11.32 -17.64 2.61
N ARG A 474 11.41 -18.08 3.87
CA ARG A 474 11.59 -19.51 4.20
C ARG A 474 10.38 -20.36 3.83
N TRP A 475 9.19 -19.82 3.94
CA TRP A 475 7.99 -20.54 3.53
C TRP A 475 7.95 -20.77 2.01
N VAL A 476 8.37 -19.75 1.24
CA VAL A 476 8.48 -19.85 -0.22
C VAL A 476 9.62 -20.78 -0.65
N SER A 477 10.81 -20.65 -0.05
CA SER A 477 12.02 -21.33 -0.52
C SER A 477 12.19 -22.74 0.04
N ASP A 478 11.86 -22.93 1.31
CA ASP A 478 12.19 -24.13 2.06
C ASP A 478 10.94 -24.90 2.51
N GLY A 479 9.72 -24.35 2.27
CA GLY A 479 8.46 -24.92 2.73
C GLY A 479 8.28 -24.86 4.25
N VAL A 480 9.11 -24.10 4.97
CA VAL A 480 9.01 -23.96 6.43
C VAL A 480 7.82 -23.07 6.77
N GLU A 481 6.83 -23.66 7.45
CA GLU A 481 5.63 -22.92 7.86
C GLU A 481 5.99 -21.69 8.72
N PRO A 482 5.40 -20.53 8.40
CA PRO A 482 5.63 -19.32 9.16
C PRO A 482 4.91 -19.36 10.52
N PRO A 483 5.18 -18.40 11.42
CA PRO A 483 4.39 -18.22 12.64
C PRO A 483 2.89 -18.21 12.33
N ALA A 484 2.07 -18.68 13.26
CA ALA A 484 0.62 -18.67 13.11
C ALA A 484 0.10 -17.25 12.89
N SER A 485 -1.02 -17.12 12.17
CA SER A 485 -1.71 -15.83 12.04
C SER A 485 -2.03 -15.25 13.42
N ALA A 486 -1.84 -13.92 13.56
CA ALA A 486 -2.04 -13.20 14.81
C ALA A 486 -2.82 -11.91 14.53
N TYR A 487 -4.13 -11.94 14.72
CA TYR A 487 -5.07 -10.85 14.44
C TYR A 487 -6.31 -10.95 15.35
N PRO A 488 -7.12 -9.89 15.50
CA PRO A 488 -8.34 -9.93 16.31
C PRO A 488 -9.42 -10.77 15.62
N ARG A 489 -10.23 -11.50 16.40
CA ARG A 489 -11.25 -12.44 15.92
C ARG A 489 -12.60 -12.16 16.54
N LEU A 490 -13.67 -12.47 15.80
CA LEU A 490 -15.04 -12.39 16.29
C LEU A 490 -15.35 -13.53 17.27
N ASP A 491 -14.85 -14.71 16.99
CA ASP A 491 -15.15 -15.94 17.75
C ASP A 491 -14.55 -15.93 19.18
N ASP A 492 -13.46 -15.20 19.41
CA ASP A 492 -12.85 -15.06 20.75
C ASP A 492 -13.12 -13.68 21.40
N GLY A 493 -13.92 -12.83 20.76
CA GLY A 493 -14.31 -11.50 21.26
C GLY A 493 -13.18 -10.47 21.27
N THR A 494 -12.08 -10.73 20.57
CA THR A 494 -10.99 -9.75 20.40
C THR A 494 -11.23 -8.79 19.22
N LEU A 495 -12.16 -9.12 18.32
CA LEU A 495 -12.74 -8.24 17.32
C LEU A 495 -14.21 -7.97 17.66
N THR A 496 -14.63 -6.70 17.66
CA THR A 496 -15.97 -6.33 18.14
C THR A 496 -16.45 -5.01 17.52
N SER A 497 -17.69 -4.61 17.80
CA SER A 497 -18.17 -3.27 17.48
C SER A 497 -17.49 -2.18 18.34
N PRO A 498 -17.38 -0.94 17.85
CA PRO A 498 -16.70 0.15 18.58
C PRO A 498 -17.23 0.39 20.00
N ASP A 499 -18.55 0.29 20.20
CA ASP A 499 -19.20 0.48 21.49
C ASP A 499 -18.85 -0.59 22.52
N ARG A 500 -18.39 -1.76 22.06
CA ARG A 500 -18.00 -2.90 22.93
C ARG A 500 -16.49 -3.14 22.99
N ALA A 501 -15.68 -2.25 22.40
CA ALA A 501 -14.23 -2.41 22.34
C ALA A 501 -13.53 -2.35 23.71
N GLY A 502 -14.22 -1.88 24.77
CA GLY A 502 -13.68 -1.85 26.14
C GLY A 502 -12.77 -0.65 26.41
N TRP A 503 -12.91 0.44 25.67
CA TRP A 503 -12.08 1.64 25.88
C TRP A 503 -12.28 2.21 27.30
N PRO A 504 -11.17 2.40 28.06
CA PRO A 504 -11.26 2.99 29.40
C PRO A 504 -11.62 4.48 29.33
N ALA A 505 -12.16 5.03 30.43
CA ALA A 505 -12.57 6.43 30.52
C ALA A 505 -11.35 7.37 30.65
N ILE A 506 -10.46 7.37 29.65
CA ILE A 506 -9.27 8.22 29.63
C ILE A 506 -9.69 9.68 29.48
N PRO A 507 -9.33 10.60 30.41
CA PRO A 507 -9.72 12.00 30.33
C PRO A 507 -9.32 12.66 29.02
N GLY A 508 -10.29 13.24 28.30
CA GLY A 508 -10.08 13.94 27.02
C GLY A 508 -9.97 13.05 25.78
N TYR A 509 -10.05 11.72 25.92
CA TYR A 509 -9.91 10.79 24.80
C TYR A 509 -11.01 9.74 24.77
N ALA A 510 -11.67 9.60 23.62
CA ALA A 510 -12.72 8.60 23.39
C ALA A 510 -12.37 7.77 22.14
N LEU A 511 -12.75 6.51 22.12
CA LEU A 511 -12.62 5.65 20.95
C LEU A 511 -13.53 6.17 19.81
N PRO A 512 -13.05 6.23 18.56
CA PRO A 512 -13.90 6.57 17.43
C PRO A 512 -15.05 5.58 17.25
N GLN A 513 -16.28 6.09 17.25
CA GLN A 513 -17.49 5.27 17.12
C GLN A 513 -17.87 4.99 15.66
N HIS A 514 -17.28 5.74 14.74
CA HIS A 514 -17.59 5.66 13.31
C HIS A 514 -16.31 5.40 12.50
N PRO A 515 -15.77 4.16 12.53
CA PRO A 515 -14.68 3.79 11.64
C PRO A 515 -15.12 3.92 10.19
N LEU A 516 -14.17 4.22 9.29
CA LEU A 516 -14.45 4.28 7.87
C LEU A 516 -14.86 2.91 7.35
N ARG A 517 -15.92 2.87 6.51
CA ARG A 517 -16.54 1.65 5.99
C ARG A 517 -16.33 1.54 4.49
N ALA A 518 -16.29 0.33 4.00
CA ALA A 518 -16.52 0.03 2.60
C ALA A 518 -18.03 0.10 2.29
N PHE A 519 -18.38 0.48 1.07
CA PHE A 519 -19.76 0.63 0.62
C PHE A 519 -19.97 -0.11 -0.69
N HIS A 520 -21.20 -0.52 -0.95
CA HIS A 520 -21.63 -0.84 -2.30
C HIS A 520 -21.67 0.46 -3.11
N LEU A 521 -20.82 0.56 -4.13
CA LEU A 521 -20.70 1.76 -4.96
C LEU A 521 -21.14 1.45 -6.39
N ASP A 522 -22.04 2.28 -6.93
CA ASP A 522 -22.48 2.17 -8.31
C ASP A 522 -21.82 3.27 -9.14
N PHE A 523 -20.88 2.89 -10.00
CA PHE A 523 -20.16 3.75 -10.93
C PHE A 523 -20.82 3.83 -12.31
N GLY A 524 -21.99 3.20 -12.49
CA GLY A 524 -22.75 3.17 -13.73
C GLY A 524 -22.67 1.83 -14.48
N PRO A 525 -23.47 1.70 -15.56
CA PRO A 525 -23.73 0.42 -16.23
C PRO A 525 -22.51 -0.20 -16.92
N ASP A 526 -21.49 0.59 -17.25
CA ASP A 526 -20.28 0.13 -17.92
C ASP A 526 -19.11 -0.11 -16.95
N TRP A 527 -19.36 -0.10 -15.62
CA TRP A 527 -18.32 -0.35 -14.64
C TRP A 527 -17.62 -1.71 -14.80
N ASN A 528 -18.34 -2.73 -15.21
CA ASN A 528 -17.77 -4.06 -15.51
C ASN A 528 -16.76 -4.05 -16.67
N LYS A 529 -16.75 -2.98 -17.50
CA LYS A 529 -15.75 -2.71 -18.55
C LYS A 529 -14.65 -1.75 -18.07
N GLY A 530 -14.67 -1.36 -16.79
CA GLY A 530 -13.76 -0.37 -16.23
C GLY A 530 -14.08 1.07 -16.67
N ILE A 531 -15.34 1.39 -16.95
CA ILE A 531 -15.76 2.74 -17.37
C ILE A 531 -16.67 3.33 -16.30
N VAL A 532 -16.25 4.47 -15.74
CA VAL A 532 -17.03 5.25 -14.78
C VAL A 532 -17.91 6.23 -15.55
N SER A 533 -19.22 6.17 -15.33
CA SER A 533 -20.20 7.08 -15.94
C SER A 533 -21.04 7.84 -14.91
N ILE A 534 -20.89 7.52 -13.63
CA ILE A 534 -21.53 8.23 -12.50
C ILE A 534 -20.43 8.69 -11.54
N GLU A 535 -20.29 10.01 -11.35
CA GLU A 535 -19.39 10.65 -10.39
C GLU A 535 -20.07 11.83 -9.67
N PRO A 536 -20.04 11.87 -8.33
CA PRO A 536 -19.65 10.78 -7.44
C PRO A 536 -20.50 9.54 -7.67
N PRO A 537 -20.05 8.31 -7.34
CA PRO A 537 -20.86 7.11 -7.48
C PRO A 537 -22.10 7.17 -6.58
N ASN A 538 -23.14 6.43 -6.96
CA ASN A 538 -24.25 6.20 -6.05
C ASN A 538 -23.77 5.34 -4.88
N VAL A 539 -24.01 5.82 -3.67
CA VAL A 539 -23.59 5.14 -2.43
C VAL A 539 -24.70 4.23 -1.93
N GLY A 540 -24.46 2.95 -1.96
CA GLY A 540 -25.36 1.92 -1.42
C GLY A 540 -25.11 1.62 0.05
N LYS A 541 -25.48 0.42 0.49
CA LYS A 541 -25.30 -0.01 1.88
C LYS A 541 -23.82 -0.14 2.25
N PRO A 542 -23.45 0.18 3.50
CA PRO A 542 -22.11 -0.10 3.99
C PRO A 542 -21.93 -1.59 4.30
N PHE A 543 -20.72 -2.10 4.11
CA PHE A 543 -20.29 -3.35 4.71
C PHE A 543 -20.07 -3.16 6.22
N THR A 544 -20.32 -4.23 7.00
CA THR A 544 -20.08 -4.20 8.45
C THR A 544 -18.58 -4.26 8.72
N VAL A 545 -18.08 -3.32 9.51
CA VAL A 545 -16.69 -3.31 9.97
C VAL A 545 -16.64 -3.38 11.49
N SER A 546 -15.61 -4.04 12.00
CA SER A 546 -15.34 -4.22 13.43
C SER A 546 -13.97 -3.68 13.79
N VAL A 547 -13.74 -3.42 15.07
CA VAL A 547 -12.49 -2.88 15.61
C VAL A 547 -11.90 -3.81 16.67
N PRO A 548 -10.59 -3.81 16.89
CA PRO A 548 -9.96 -4.60 17.94
C PRO A 548 -10.41 -4.16 19.33
N ALA A 549 -10.68 -5.13 20.22
CA ALA A 549 -10.90 -4.88 21.64
C ALA A 549 -9.60 -4.49 22.34
N VAL A 550 -9.71 -3.62 23.36
CA VAL A 550 -8.57 -3.11 24.12
C VAL A 550 -8.58 -3.64 25.58
N ASP A 551 -7.43 -3.52 26.25
CA ASP A 551 -7.27 -3.83 27.67
C ASP A 551 -7.60 -2.61 28.55
N ALA A 552 -7.42 -2.75 29.87
CA ALA A 552 -7.68 -1.69 30.83
C ALA A 552 -6.80 -0.43 30.65
N ASP A 553 -5.73 -0.56 29.90
CA ASP A 553 -4.83 0.55 29.53
C ASP A 553 -5.21 1.21 28.20
N GLY A 554 -6.24 0.70 27.51
CA GLY A 554 -6.63 1.16 26.18
C GLY A 554 -5.75 0.62 25.05
N ASN A 555 -4.86 -0.33 25.33
CA ASN A 555 -4.02 -0.97 24.33
C ASN A 555 -4.69 -2.23 23.75
N VAL A 556 -4.49 -2.49 22.45
CA VAL A 556 -5.10 -3.62 21.76
C VAL A 556 -4.64 -4.95 22.37
N ARG A 557 -5.60 -5.87 22.62
CA ARG A 557 -5.38 -7.14 23.34
C ARG A 557 -4.82 -8.24 22.45
N SER A 558 -5.09 -8.21 21.15
CA SER A 558 -4.79 -9.26 20.17
C SER A 558 -3.72 -8.83 19.17
N GLY A 559 -3.29 -9.76 18.31
CA GLY A 559 -2.25 -9.52 17.31
C GLY A 559 -0.82 -9.62 17.87
N ILE A 560 0.13 -9.05 17.16
CA ILE A 560 1.54 -8.97 17.58
C ILE A 560 1.68 -7.74 18.47
N ARG A 561 1.83 -7.95 19.77
CA ARG A 561 2.05 -6.89 20.75
C ARG A 561 3.55 -6.63 20.87
N MET A 562 4.03 -5.57 20.22
CA MET A 562 5.41 -5.12 20.38
C MET A 562 5.72 -4.83 21.85
N PRO A 563 7.00 -4.86 22.28
CA PRO A 563 7.35 -4.65 23.69
C PRO A 563 6.77 -3.36 24.30
N ASP A 564 6.66 -2.27 23.52
CA ASP A 564 6.02 -1.01 23.93
C ASP A 564 4.51 -1.16 24.27
N ILE A 565 3.85 -2.20 23.77
CA ILE A 565 2.45 -2.50 24.02
C ILE A 565 2.29 -3.59 25.07
N ALA A 566 3.23 -4.53 25.14
CA ALA A 566 3.21 -5.59 26.16
C ALA A 566 3.61 -5.08 27.55
N VAL A 567 4.50 -4.07 27.58
CA VAL A 567 5.05 -3.41 28.79
C VAL A 567 4.91 -1.89 28.59
N PRO A 568 3.68 -1.33 28.72
CA PRO A 568 3.39 0.01 28.23
C PRO A 568 3.80 1.13 29.19
N LEU A 569 4.19 2.28 28.63
CA LEU A 569 4.32 3.59 29.31
C LEU A 569 3.20 4.57 28.90
N ALA A 570 2.33 4.14 28.00
CA ALA A 570 1.25 4.93 27.44
C ALA A 570 0.12 4.05 26.92
N THR A 571 -1.06 4.61 26.73
CA THR A 571 -2.00 4.08 25.75
C THR A 571 -1.54 4.48 24.37
N GLN A 572 -1.41 3.52 23.46
CA GLN A 572 -1.12 3.76 22.07
C GLN A 572 -2.26 3.25 21.19
N SER A 573 -2.56 3.95 20.11
CA SER A 573 -3.61 3.54 19.19
C SER A 573 -3.18 3.77 17.74
N GLY A 574 -3.83 3.07 16.81
CA GLY A 574 -3.65 3.28 15.37
C GLY A 574 -4.46 4.45 14.81
N TRP A 575 -5.18 5.17 15.63
CA TRP A 575 -6.03 6.31 15.25
C TRP A 575 -5.71 7.54 16.11
N ASN A 576 -6.01 8.72 15.55
CA ASN A 576 -5.94 10.00 16.24
C ASN A 576 -7.08 10.89 15.71
N TYR A 577 -7.52 11.83 16.49
CA TYR A 577 -8.43 12.87 16.03
C TYR A 577 -7.64 14.04 15.44
N ARG A 578 -8.27 14.77 14.53
CA ARG A 578 -7.72 16.01 13.99
C ARG A 578 -7.60 17.05 15.11
N ASP A 579 -6.52 17.81 15.12
CA ASP A 579 -6.42 18.99 15.97
C ASP A 579 -7.39 20.07 15.47
N ALA A 580 -7.93 20.87 16.38
CA ALA A 580 -8.89 21.92 16.04
C ALA A 580 -8.31 22.96 15.06
N SER A 581 -6.97 23.18 15.07
CA SER A 581 -6.28 24.11 14.18
C SER A 581 -6.38 23.76 12.70
N ILE A 582 -6.58 22.46 12.39
CA ILE A 582 -6.72 21.98 11.01
C ILE A 582 -8.18 21.68 10.60
N GLY A 583 -9.15 22.10 11.41
CA GLY A 583 -10.59 21.91 11.18
C GLY A 583 -11.08 20.46 11.41
N SER A 584 -12.40 20.30 11.51
CA SER A 584 -13.09 19.01 11.73
C SER A 584 -12.49 18.17 12.86
N PRO A 585 -12.47 18.68 14.12
CA PRO A 585 -11.75 18.06 15.24
C PRO A 585 -12.37 16.74 15.75
N ASP A 586 -13.55 16.38 15.29
CA ASP A 586 -14.26 15.13 15.54
C ASP A 586 -13.97 14.03 14.49
N ARG A 587 -13.12 14.33 13.50
CA ARG A 587 -12.69 13.40 12.45
C ARG A 587 -11.29 12.85 12.73
N LEU A 588 -11.02 11.71 12.12
CA LEU A 588 -9.68 11.09 12.21
C LEU A 588 -8.62 11.95 11.50
N ALA A 589 -7.44 12.01 12.10
CA ALA A 589 -6.31 12.84 11.65
C ALA A 589 -5.47 12.19 10.53
N GLY A 590 -6.03 11.31 9.77
CA GLY A 590 -5.29 10.58 8.77
C GLY A 590 -4.76 9.24 9.30
N GLU A 591 -3.61 8.83 8.80
CA GLU A 591 -3.01 7.52 9.04
C GLU A 591 -2.06 7.51 10.26
N VAL A 592 -2.15 8.53 11.12
CA VAL A 592 -1.35 8.66 12.34
C VAL A 592 -2.12 8.14 13.56
N GLY A 593 -1.40 7.54 14.49
CA GLY A 593 -1.96 7.06 15.74
C GLY A 593 -1.83 8.06 16.89
N SER A 594 -2.34 7.69 18.06
CA SER A 594 -2.22 8.47 19.29
C SER A 594 -1.22 7.84 20.27
N TYR A 595 -0.48 8.69 20.96
CA TYR A 595 0.32 8.38 22.12
C TYR A 595 -0.22 9.18 23.32
N ILE A 596 -0.84 8.50 24.28
CA ILE A 596 -1.46 9.10 25.48
C ILE A 596 -0.68 8.60 26.69
N PRO A 597 0.27 9.40 27.24
CA PRO A 597 1.15 8.95 28.32
C PRO A 597 0.36 8.54 29.57
N PHE A 598 0.88 7.60 30.33
CA PHE A 598 0.38 7.33 31.67
C PHE A 598 0.75 8.46 32.62
N PRO A 599 -0.04 8.70 33.70
CA PRO A 599 0.38 9.53 34.81
C PRO A 599 1.72 9.04 35.38
N LYS A 600 2.58 9.96 35.83
CA LYS A 600 3.88 9.57 36.40
C LYS A 600 3.73 8.89 37.76
N THR A 601 2.94 9.50 38.64
CA THR A 601 2.74 9.09 40.03
C THR A 601 1.27 8.74 40.30
N GLY A 602 1.02 7.99 41.37
CA GLY A 602 -0.32 7.73 41.86
C GLY A 602 -1.11 9.02 42.18
N ALA A 603 -0.44 10.03 42.72
CA ALA A 603 -1.03 11.35 42.98
C ALA A 603 -1.41 12.10 41.70
N ASP A 604 -0.64 12.00 40.64
CA ASP A 604 -0.98 12.58 39.33
C ASP A 604 -2.21 11.86 38.73
N ARG A 605 -2.26 10.54 38.85
CA ARG A 605 -3.38 9.71 38.40
C ARG A 605 -4.69 10.11 39.11
N GLU A 606 -4.66 10.22 40.42
CA GLU A 606 -5.84 10.61 41.22
C GLU A 606 -6.33 12.01 40.86
N ARG A 607 -5.39 12.96 40.73
CA ARG A 607 -5.72 14.36 40.36
C ARG A 607 -6.36 14.45 38.96
N ALA A 608 -5.90 13.64 38.03
CA ALA A 608 -6.40 13.57 36.67
C ALA A 608 -7.68 12.72 36.53
N HIS A 609 -8.07 11.99 37.58
CA HIS A 609 -9.12 10.95 37.52
C HIS A 609 -8.86 9.93 36.41
N ASP A 610 -7.59 9.59 36.19
CA ASP A 610 -7.21 8.62 35.15
C ASP A 610 -7.40 7.19 35.68
N PRO A 611 -8.15 6.33 34.98
CA PRO A 611 -8.37 4.95 35.44
C PRO A 611 -7.13 4.07 35.29
N ARG A 612 -6.15 4.49 34.47
CA ARG A 612 -4.94 3.71 34.19
C ARG A 612 -3.92 3.89 35.32
N LEU A 613 -3.23 2.82 35.69
CA LEU A 613 -2.15 2.90 36.68
C LEU A 613 -1.02 3.83 36.19
N SER A 614 -0.42 4.59 37.11
CA SER A 614 0.74 5.43 36.83
C SER A 614 2.00 4.60 36.56
N ILE A 615 3.02 5.24 36.01
CA ILE A 615 4.34 4.60 35.78
C ILE A 615 4.93 4.08 37.09
N GLU A 616 4.87 4.87 38.16
CA GLU A 616 5.34 4.53 39.51
C GLU A 616 4.63 3.29 40.09
N GLU A 617 3.32 3.18 39.88
CA GLU A 617 2.52 2.03 40.33
C GLU A 617 2.82 0.74 39.55
N ARG A 618 3.35 0.86 38.33
CA ARG A 618 3.66 -0.27 37.44
C ARG A 618 5.08 -0.80 37.58
N TYR A 619 6.04 0.08 37.73
CA TYR A 619 7.47 -0.23 37.67
C TYR A 619 8.19 0.44 38.82
N ARG A 620 8.91 -0.37 39.60
CA ARG A 620 9.70 0.13 40.72
C ARG A 620 10.84 1.07 40.28
N ASN A 621 11.39 0.81 39.11
CA ASN A 621 12.48 1.58 38.51
C ASN A 621 12.67 1.21 37.03
N ARG A 622 13.62 1.90 36.37
CA ARG A 622 14.01 1.68 34.98
C ARG A 622 14.45 0.24 34.70
N ASP A 623 15.27 -0.35 35.59
CA ASP A 623 15.85 -1.68 35.35
C ASP A 623 14.77 -2.76 35.34
N GLU A 624 13.78 -2.66 36.23
CA GLU A 624 12.61 -3.56 36.20
C GLU A 624 11.82 -3.39 34.91
N TYR A 625 11.57 -2.16 34.45
CA TYR A 625 10.87 -1.89 33.21
C TYR A 625 11.62 -2.52 32.02
N VAL A 626 12.91 -2.22 31.87
CA VAL A 626 13.76 -2.75 30.78
C VAL A 626 13.86 -4.28 30.84
N GLY A 627 13.93 -4.87 32.03
CA GLY A 627 13.89 -6.32 32.21
C GLY A 627 12.59 -6.96 31.72
N ARG A 628 11.44 -6.32 31.96
CA ARG A 628 10.14 -6.78 31.45
C ARG A 628 10.06 -6.62 29.91
N VAL A 629 10.58 -5.52 29.36
CA VAL A 629 10.69 -5.31 27.90
C VAL A 629 11.55 -6.38 27.27
N ALA A 630 12.69 -6.73 27.88
CA ALA A 630 13.55 -7.81 27.40
C ALA A 630 12.82 -9.16 27.35
N ALA A 631 12.07 -9.49 28.42
CA ALA A 631 11.28 -10.73 28.44
C ALA A 631 10.21 -10.75 27.33
N ALA A 632 9.52 -9.63 27.11
CA ALA A 632 8.52 -9.52 26.01
C ALA A 632 9.16 -9.63 24.63
N ALA A 633 10.34 -9.02 24.42
CA ALA A 633 11.08 -9.14 23.16
C ALA A 633 11.53 -10.58 22.89
N LEU A 634 12.05 -11.29 23.92
CA LEU A 634 12.48 -12.68 23.79
C LEU A 634 11.29 -13.64 23.53
N ASP A 635 10.11 -13.38 24.09
CA ASP A 635 8.88 -14.13 23.75
C ASP A 635 8.54 -13.97 22.26
N LEU A 636 8.61 -12.74 21.72
CA LEU A 636 8.38 -12.51 20.28
C LEU A 636 9.43 -13.20 19.41
N VAL A 637 10.69 -13.26 19.85
CA VAL A 637 11.75 -14.02 19.15
C VAL A 637 11.42 -15.51 19.14
N ALA A 638 11.05 -16.07 20.28
CA ALA A 638 10.70 -17.49 20.41
C ALA A 638 9.49 -17.87 19.53
N ARG A 639 8.54 -16.95 19.36
CA ARG A 639 7.36 -17.11 18.52
C ARG A 639 7.59 -16.77 17.05
N GLY A 640 8.77 -16.27 16.68
CA GLY A 640 9.13 -15.93 15.29
C GLY A 640 8.59 -14.60 14.77
N TYR A 641 8.10 -13.72 15.65
CA TYR A 641 7.62 -12.38 15.28
C TYR A 641 8.68 -11.28 15.42
N LEU A 642 9.86 -11.62 15.92
CA LEU A 642 10.99 -10.72 16.07
C LEU A 642 12.29 -11.47 15.76
N LEU A 643 13.28 -10.76 15.20
CA LEU A 643 14.62 -11.30 15.02
C LEU A 643 15.46 -11.04 16.28
N ALA A 644 16.28 -12.03 16.70
CA ALA A 644 17.17 -11.88 17.85
C ALA A 644 18.14 -10.71 17.67
N GLU A 645 18.56 -10.43 16.44
CA GLU A 645 19.46 -9.32 16.09
C GLU A 645 18.84 -7.92 16.30
N ASP A 646 17.53 -7.82 16.44
CA ASP A 646 16.85 -6.54 16.67
C ASP A 646 16.59 -6.25 18.16
N VAL A 647 16.79 -7.22 19.06
CA VAL A 647 16.51 -7.08 20.51
C VAL A 647 17.32 -5.96 21.15
N ALA A 648 18.61 -5.85 20.84
CA ALA A 648 19.48 -4.85 21.45
C ALA A 648 19.01 -3.41 21.15
N ASP A 649 18.57 -3.13 19.93
CA ASP A 649 18.05 -1.81 19.55
C ASP A 649 16.73 -1.49 20.27
N LEU A 650 15.86 -2.50 20.44
CA LEU A 650 14.61 -2.34 21.18
C LEU A 650 14.86 -2.04 22.67
N LEU A 651 15.85 -2.70 23.30
CA LEU A 651 16.20 -2.42 24.70
C LEU A 651 16.76 -1.00 24.87
N LYS A 652 17.63 -0.58 23.96
CA LYS A 652 18.15 0.79 23.97
C LYS A 652 17.00 1.81 23.83
N HIS A 653 16.07 1.58 22.90
CA HIS A 653 14.90 2.43 22.78
C HIS A 653 14.04 2.44 24.07
N ALA A 654 13.84 1.29 24.70
CA ALA A 654 13.09 1.20 25.94
C ALA A 654 13.72 2.02 27.07
N GLU A 655 15.05 2.02 27.19
CA GLU A 655 15.76 2.87 28.14
C GLU A 655 15.51 4.35 27.90
N GLU A 656 15.66 4.79 26.65
CA GLU A 656 15.41 6.18 26.24
C GLU A 656 13.93 6.58 26.46
N HIS A 657 13.01 5.66 26.19
CA HIS A 657 11.57 5.89 26.35
C HIS A 657 11.18 6.04 27.82
N TYR A 658 11.68 5.16 28.71
CA TYR A 658 11.44 5.27 30.16
C TYR A 658 11.96 6.59 30.70
N ASP A 659 13.24 6.91 30.40
CA ASP A 659 13.86 8.15 30.85
C ASP A 659 13.11 9.40 30.37
N TRP A 660 12.59 9.39 29.15
CA TRP A 660 11.77 10.47 28.63
C TRP A 660 10.42 10.55 29.36
N ALA A 661 9.73 9.42 29.54
CA ALA A 661 8.39 9.36 30.15
C ALA A 661 8.39 9.83 31.62
N VAL A 662 9.44 9.54 32.39
CA VAL A 662 9.52 9.98 33.80
C VAL A 662 10.01 11.43 33.95
N ARG A 663 10.76 12.00 32.98
CA ARG A 663 11.21 13.40 33.03
C ARG A 663 10.10 14.38 32.65
N LYS A 664 9.27 14.03 31.70
CA LYS A 664 8.21 14.85 31.17
C LYS A 664 7.00 14.92 32.10
#